data_3e3891c7a5d9229a98359818474850aa
#
_entry.id   3e3891c7a5d9229a98359818474850aa
#
_cell.length_a   1.000
_cell.length_b   1.000
_cell.length_c   1.000
_cell.angle_alpha   90.00
_cell.angle_beta   90.00
_cell.angle_gamma   90.00
#
_symmetry.space_group_name_H-M   'P 1'
#
loop_
_entity.id
_entity.type
_entity.pdbx_description
1 polymer ?
#
loop_
_entity_poly.entity_id
_entity_poly.type
_entity_poly.pdbx_seq_one_letter_code
_entity_poly.pdbx_strand_id
1 'polypeptide(L)'
;MISVQHLTIDFGKQLLFNDVSFVVSPKERVALVGKNGAGKSTLLKLIAGLREATSGSVSHPKDLQIGYLPQVMQLADGRTVIEEVKTVFEDVARIKEHVAQLADEMATRTDYDTPEYQDLIERFSHESDRLNLMGQDNYEAEAERTLVGLGFERTDFERPSSEFSGGWRMRIELAKILLRRPDILLLDEPTNHLDIESIEWLEQFIKTSGAILLLVSHDRAFLDATTTRTIEIELGRIYDYKANYSQYVTLRQERLEYQRRAYENQRKEIEDIEAFIERFRYQATKAIQVQSRIKQLEKIELIELDELDLSHIHFRFPPAERSGDFPIIVEDLGKAYGAHQVFDHATFTLRRGDKVAFVGKNGAGKSTMVKCIMQQINDYTGSLKIGHNIHIAYFSQNRAQELDPNLTIRDTVDRAARGPVRDKINNLLGAFMFGGELADKPVSVLSGGERARLAILILLLEPANLLILDEPTNHLDMRSKDVLKEAIKNFEGTVVLVSHDRDFLDGLVEQVYEFSHGKVIPHLGGIYDYLAKRRMESLHELEAPKNTGKTTSSAPTKSAVKEDYQAQKERARQQRNLEKATEEIEKKVASLEQELTRLEGELSAPNLPIDSPLYNEYDTTRKKLDKAMIEWERAMEKLSK
;
A
#
# COMPACT_ATOMS: atom_id res chain seq x y z
N MET A 1 -11.34 2.65 -23.21
CA MET A 1 -10.28 1.63 -23.48
C MET A 1 -8.99 2.35 -23.78
N ILE A 2 -7.88 1.92 -23.16
CA ILE A 2 -6.52 2.41 -23.43
C ILE A 2 -5.79 1.27 -24.14
N SER A 3 -5.12 1.56 -25.25
CA SER A 3 -4.30 0.59 -25.98
C SER A 3 -2.86 1.11 -26.09
N VAL A 4 -1.92 0.33 -25.60
CA VAL A 4 -0.48 0.55 -25.74
C VAL A 4 0.03 -0.49 -26.73
N GLN A 5 0.72 -0.06 -27.80
CA GLN A 5 1.15 -0.93 -28.88
C GLN A 5 2.63 -0.68 -29.22
N HIS A 6 3.41 -1.75 -29.15
CA HIS A 6 4.84 -1.78 -29.53
C HIS A 6 5.67 -0.64 -28.92
N LEU A 7 5.37 -0.32 -27.63
CA LEU A 7 5.98 0.80 -26.94
C LEU A 7 7.43 0.51 -26.61
N THR A 8 8.34 1.37 -27.10
CA THR A 8 9.76 1.34 -26.79
C THR A 8 10.20 2.70 -26.29
N ILE A 9 10.98 2.71 -25.21
CA ILE A 9 11.59 3.91 -24.65
C ILE A 9 13.06 3.65 -24.39
N ASP A 10 13.90 4.43 -25.05
CA ASP A 10 15.34 4.42 -24.89
C ASP A 10 15.84 5.81 -24.46
N PHE A 11 16.63 5.84 -23.39
CA PHE A 11 17.33 7.03 -22.89
C PHE A 11 18.80 7.06 -23.35
N GLY A 12 19.13 6.41 -24.45
CA GLY A 12 20.46 6.38 -25.07
C GLY A 12 21.45 5.43 -24.37
N LYS A 13 21.42 5.30 -23.04
CA LYS A 13 22.23 4.36 -22.26
C LYS A 13 21.42 3.27 -21.57
N GLN A 14 20.11 3.45 -21.50
CA GLN A 14 19.22 2.54 -20.79
C GLN A 14 17.92 2.38 -21.56
N LEU A 15 17.67 1.17 -22.06
CA LEU A 15 16.39 0.76 -22.62
C LEU A 15 15.41 0.53 -21.47
N LEU A 16 14.39 1.41 -21.36
CA LEU A 16 13.42 1.36 -20.27
C LEU A 16 12.26 0.42 -20.61
N PHE A 17 11.76 0.45 -21.85
CA PHE A 17 10.74 -0.46 -22.37
C PHE A 17 11.19 -1.01 -23.72
N ASN A 18 10.95 -2.30 -23.93
CA ASN A 18 11.31 -3.01 -25.16
C ASN A 18 10.07 -3.70 -25.72
N ASP A 19 9.48 -3.10 -26.76
CA ASP A 19 8.33 -3.66 -27.49
C ASP A 19 7.14 -4.08 -26.60
N VAL A 20 6.67 -3.16 -25.76
CA VAL A 20 5.64 -3.42 -24.77
C VAL A 20 4.26 -3.16 -25.36
N SER A 21 3.33 -4.13 -25.20
CA SER A 21 1.95 -4.02 -25.68
C SER A 21 0.97 -4.55 -24.64
N PHE A 22 -0.07 -3.75 -24.35
CA PHE A 22 -1.19 -4.18 -23.50
C PHE A 22 -2.42 -3.30 -23.73
N VAL A 23 -3.56 -3.78 -23.27
CA VAL A 23 -4.85 -3.06 -23.39
C VAL A 23 -5.51 -3.01 -22.02
N VAL A 24 -6.08 -1.86 -21.68
CA VAL A 24 -6.91 -1.67 -20.48
C VAL A 24 -8.35 -1.37 -20.90
N SER A 25 -9.26 -2.20 -20.43
CA SER A 25 -10.69 -2.12 -20.75
C SER A 25 -11.43 -1.10 -19.89
N PRO A 26 -12.64 -0.64 -20.28
CA PRO A 26 -13.46 0.23 -19.43
C PRO A 26 -13.71 -0.39 -18.05
N LYS A 27 -13.64 0.45 -17.00
CA LYS A 27 -13.83 0.08 -15.59
C LYS A 27 -12.80 -0.88 -15.01
N GLU A 28 -11.75 -1.23 -15.75
CA GLU A 28 -10.65 -2.01 -15.18
C GLU A 28 -9.84 -1.15 -14.21
N ARG A 29 -9.39 -1.81 -13.14
CA ARG A 29 -8.52 -1.22 -12.10
C ARG A 29 -7.22 -2.00 -12.06
N VAL A 30 -6.16 -1.36 -12.56
CA VAL A 30 -4.86 -1.99 -12.81
C VAL A 30 -3.83 -1.44 -11.85
N ALA A 31 -3.14 -2.33 -11.12
CA ALA A 31 -1.91 -2.01 -10.40
C ALA A 31 -0.71 -2.07 -11.35
N LEU A 32 0.12 -1.04 -11.36
CA LEU A 32 1.43 -1.05 -12.02
C LEU A 32 2.50 -1.30 -10.97
N VAL A 33 3.16 -2.45 -11.05
CA VAL A 33 4.20 -2.86 -10.09
C VAL A 33 5.55 -3.06 -10.76
N GLY A 34 6.61 -3.01 -9.99
CA GLY A 34 7.99 -3.19 -10.48
C GLY A 34 8.99 -2.46 -9.60
N LYS A 35 10.28 -2.72 -9.81
CA LYS A 35 11.38 -2.07 -9.06
C LYS A 35 11.34 -0.53 -9.23
N ASN A 36 11.96 0.20 -8.30
CA ASN A 36 12.18 1.62 -8.49
C ASN A 36 13.08 1.84 -9.72
N GLY A 37 12.70 2.81 -10.57
CA GLY A 37 13.36 3.02 -11.85
C GLY A 37 12.91 2.11 -13.00
N ALA A 38 11.99 1.15 -12.78
CA ALA A 38 11.46 0.27 -13.84
C ALA A 38 10.60 0.99 -14.90
N GLY A 39 10.24 2.27 -14.66
CA GLY A 39 9.48 3.06 -15.64
C GLY A 39 8.00 3.25 -15.31
N LYS A 40 7.52 2.87 -14.12
CA LYS A 40 6.10 3.02 -13.71
C LYS A 40 5.56 4.43 -13.96
N SER A 41 6.17 5.44 -13.36
CA SER A 41 5.80 6.86 -13.54
C SER A 41 5.97 7.35 -14.98
N THR A 42 6.93 6.80 -15.72
CA THR A 42 7.14 7.11 -17.14
C THR A 42 5.98 6.59 -17.97
N LEU A 43 5.52 5.38 -17.70
CA LEU A 43 4.35 4.79 -18.37
C LEU A 43 3.08 5.61 -18.11
N LEU A 44 2.85 6.04 -16.86
CA LEU A 44 1.72 6.93 -16.55
C LEU A 44 1.79 8.25 -17.31
N LYS A 45 2.98 8.88 -17.39
CA LYS A 45 3.18 10.13 -18.15
C LYS A 45 2.95 9.96 -19.65
N LEU A 46 3.30 8.82 -20.23
CA LEU A 46 3.03 8.50 -21.63
C LEU A 46 1.52 8.37 -21.90
N ILE A 47 0.82 7.65 -21.01
CA ILE A 47 -0.64 7.49 -21.13
C ILE A 47 -1.34 8.84 -20.92
N ALA A 48 -0.82 9.70 -20.05
CA ALA A 48 -1.31 11.07 -19.84
C ALA A 48 -0.99 12.03 -21.00
N GLY A 49 -0.21 11.60 -22.02
CA GLY A 49 0.20 12.48 -23.12
C GLY A 49 1.23 13.55 -22.73
N LEU A 50 1.84 13.43 -21.55
CA LEU A 50 2.86 14.37 -21.04
C LEU A 50 4.27 14.04 -21.54
N ARG A 51 4.41 12.93 -22.25
CA ARG A 51 5.68 12.47 -22.83
C ARG A 51 5.40 11.70 -24.11
N GLU A 52 6.37 11.77 -25.03
CA GLU A 52 6.35 10.98 -26.27
C GLU A 52 7.19 9.72 -26.12
N ALA A 53 6.79 8.66 -26.83
CA ALA A 53 7.53 7.40 -26.91
C ALA A 53 8.67 7.52 -27.95
N THR A 54 9.72 6.70 -27.80
CA THR A 54 10.76 6.59 -28.83
C THR A 54 10.21 5.86 -30.07
N SER A 55 9.41 4.80 -29.86
CA SER A 55 8.62 4.13 -30.91
C SER A 55 7.39 3.49 -30.30
N GLY A 56 6.42 3.11 -31.17
CA GLY A 56 5.13 2.61 -30.75
C GLY A 56 4.11 3.71 -30.52
N SER A 57 2.94 3.36 -29.99
CA SER A 57 1.86 4.32 -29.77
C SER A 57 1.02 4.00 -28.53
N VAL A 58 0.54 5.05 -27.91
CA VAL A 58 -0.51 4.97 -26.87
C VAL A 58 -1.77 5.60 -27.46
N SER A 59 -2.86 4.87 -27.50
CA SER A 59 -4.12 5.33 -28.05
C SER A 59 -5.27 5.18 -27.07
N HIS A 60 -6.08 6.23 -26.98
CA HIS A 60 -7.36 6.26 -26.27
C HIS A 60 -8.35 7.12 -27.07
N PRO A 61 -9.66 6.96 -26.91
CA PRO A 61 -10.65 7.86 -27.50
C PRO A 61 -10.40 9.30 -27.09
N LYS A 62 -10.52 10.24 -28.03
CA LYS A 62 -10.22 11.67 -27.81
C LYS A 62 -11.16 12.34 -26.81
N ASP A 63 -12.35 11.80 -26.64
CA ASP A 63 -13.41 12.36 -25.79
C ASP A 63 -13.24 12.00 -24.31
N LEU A 64 -12.28 11.12 -23.96
CA LEU A 64 -12.05 10.70 -22.58
C LEU A 64 -11.19 11.72 -21.82
N GLN A 65 -11.66 12.12 -20.64
CA GLN A 65 -10.92 12.96 -19.72
C GLN A 65 -9.93 12.15 -18.91
N ILE A 66 -8.67 12.59 -18.87
CA ILE A 66 -7.60 11.96 -18.11
C ILE A 66 -7.29 12.81 -16.88
N GLY A 67 -7.40 12.21 -15.70
CA GLY A 67 -6.90 12.75 -14.44
C GLY A 67 -5.56 12.11 -14.10
N TYR A 68 -4.50 12.88 -14.01
CA TYR A 68 -3.17 12.39 -13.63
C TYR A 68 -2.66 13.07 -12.37
N LEU A 69 -2.33 12.29 -11.35
CA LEU A 69 -1.65 12.72 -10.13
C LEU A 69 -0.16 12.38 -10.22
N PRO A 70 0.72 13.34 -10.42
CA PRO A 70 2.17 13.10 -10.41
C PRO A 70 2.72 13.03 -8.99
N GLN A 71 3.88 12.42 -8.83
CA GLN A 71 4.58 12.28 -7.55
C GLN A 71 5.03 13.63 -6.93
N VAL A 72 5.28 14.65 -7.76
CA VAL A 72 5.71 15.99 -7.32
C VAL A 72 4.87 17.05 -8.00
N MET A 73 4.35 17.98 -7.23
CA MET A 73 3.46 19.04 -7.72
C MET A 73 3.94 20.44 -7.39
N GLN A 74 3.53 21.40 -8.23
CA GLN A 74 3.65 22.84 -8.00
C GLN A 74 2.24 23.43 -8.03
N LEU A 75 1.74 23.86 -6.87
CA LEU A 75 0.51 24.64 -6.77
C LEU A 75 0.82 26.14 -6.95
N ALA A 76 -0.10 26.87 -7.56
CA ALA A 76 -0.05 28.32 -7.59
C ALA A 76 -0.29 28.87 -6.17
N ASP A 77 0.55 29.75 -5.71
CA ASP A 77 0.38 30.42 -4.43
C ASP A 77 -0.66 31.55 -4.55
N GLY A 78 -1.55 31.70 -3.56
CA GLY A 78 -2.40 32.91 -3.43
C GLY A 78 -3.90 32.68 -3.24
N ARG A 79 -4.39 31.41 -3.35
CA ARG A 79 -5.80 31.06 -3.11
C ARG A 79 -5.96 30.27 -1.81
N THR A 80 -7.15 30.35 -1.21
CA THR A 80 -7.52 29.47 -0.10
C THR A 80 -7.73 28.03 -0.59
N VAL A 81 -7.74 27.07 0.32
CA VAL A 81 -7.94 25.65 -0.01
C VAL A 81 -9.23 25.43 -0.79
N ILE A 82 -10.34 26.03 -0.32
CA ILE A 82 -11.65 25.86 -0.97
C ILE A 82 -11.72 26.57 -2.32
N GLU A 83 -11.13 27.76 -2.46
CA GLU A 83 -11.04 28.48 -3.73
C GLU A 83 -10.22 27.69 -4.75
N GLU A 84 -9.10 27.11 -4.34
CA GLU A 84 -8.25 26.30 -5.22
C GLU A 84 -9.00 25.07 -5.74
N VAL A 85 -9.78 24.41 -4.89
CA VAL A 85 -10.60 23.25 -5.30
C VAL A 85 -11.77 23.70 -6.19
N LYS A 86 -12.39 24.85 -5.92
CA LYS A 86 -13.48 25.42 -6.74
C LYS A 86 -13.06 25.75 -8.17
N THR A 87 -11.76 25.95 -8.44
CA THR A 87 -11.28 26.15 -9.83
C THR A 87 -11.67 25.03 -10.80
N VAL A 88 -11.89 23.84 -10.29
CA VAL A 88 -12.37 22.70 -11.10
C VAL A 88 -13.73 22.98 -11.72
N PHE A 89 -14.55 23.78 -11.06
CA PHE A 89 -15.92 24.10 -11.45
C PHE A 89 -16.04 25.48 -12.13
N GLU A 90 -14.94 26.15 -12.47
CA GLU A 90 -14.97 27.46 -13.12
C GLU A 90 -15.72 27.41 -14.47
N ASP A 91 -15.62 26.30 -15.21
CA ASP A 91 -16.38 26.11 -16.45
C ASP A 91 -17.88 25.97 -16.17
N VAL A 92 -18.26 25.22 -15.11
CA VAL A 92 -19.64 25.05 -14.68
C VAL A 92 -20.20 26.40 -14.18
N ALA A 93 -19.41 27.15 -13.41
CA ALA A 93 -19.80 28.49 -12.93
C ALA A 93 -20.03 29.45 -14.11
N ARG A 94 -19.14 29.46 -15.11
CA ARG A 94 -19.29 30.27 -16.33
C ARG A 94 -20.55 29.91 -17.13
N ILE A 95 -20.82 28.61 -17.29
CA ILE A 95 -22.03 28.15 -17.98
C ILE A 95 -23.27 28.56 -17.20
N LYS A 96 -23.26 28.43 -15.84
CA LYS A 96 -24.38 28.84 -14.98
C LYS A 96 -24.65 30.35 -15.07
N GLU A 97 -23.60 31.15 -15.05
CA GLU A 97 -23.72 32.59 -15.23
C GLU A 97 -24.25 32.97 -16.61
N HIS A 98 -23.76 32.30 -17.68
CA HIS A 98 -24.23 32.50 -19.03
C HIS A 98 -25.70 32.09 -19.20
N VAL A 99 -26.12 30.96 -18.64
CA VAL A 99 -27.54 30.53 -18.62
C VAL A 99 -28.41 31.55 -17.89
N ALA A 100 -27.94 32.10 -16.75
CA ALA A 100 -28.66 33.15 -16.03
C ALA A 100 -28.78 34.45 -16.87
N GLN A 101 -27.72 34.85 -17.56
CA GLN A 101 -27.75 36.01 -18.47
C GLN A 101 -28.71 35.81 -19.64
N LEU A 102 -28.72 34.61 -20.27
CA LEU A 102 -29.66 34.28 -21.34
C LEU A 102 -31.11 34.28 -20.83
N ALA A 103 -31.36 33.76 -19.61
CA ALA A 103 -32.68 33.82 -18.98
C ALA A 103 -33.18 35.25 -18.73
N ASP A 104 -32.31 36.13 -18.23
CA ASP A 104 -32.62 37.55 -18.02
C ASP A 104 -32.85 38.29 -19.35
N GLU A 105 -32.08 37.97 -20.38
CA GLU A 105 -32.28 38.52 -21.72
C GLU A 105 -33.63 38.04 -22.31
N MET A 106 -33.99 36.78 -22.14
CA MET A 106 -35.31 36.27 -22.53
C MET A 106 -36.47 36.98 -21.79
N ALA A 107 -36.28 37.25 -20.50
CA ALA A 107 -37.30 37.88 -19.67
C ALA A 107 -37.53 39.39 -20.02
N THR A 108 -36.52 40.08 -20.56
CA THR A 108 -36.57 41.51 -20.89
C THR A 108 -37.03 41.78 -22.33
N ARG A 109 -36.94 40.78 -23.21
CA ARG A 109 -37.38 40.93 -24.64
C ARG A 109 -38.86 40.72 -24.80
N THR A 110 -39.46 41.44 -25.74
CA THR A 110 -40.89 41.39 -26.09
C THR A 110 -41.16 40.96 -27.52
N ASP A 111 -40.12 40.67 -28.28
CA ASP A 111 -40.13 40.35 -29.72
C ASP A 111 -40.15 38.84 -30.00
N TYR A 112 -41.08 38.13 -29.40
CA TYR A 112 -41.15 36.66 -29.37
C TYR A 112 -41.20 35.95 -30.73
N ASP A 113 -41.65 36.62 -31.79
CA ASP A 113 -41.80 36.07 -33.12
C ASP A 113 -40.58 36.27 -34.04
N THR A 114 -39.50 36.85 -33.55
CA THR A 114 -38.30 37.11 -34.34
C THR A 114 -37.34 35.90 -34.39
N PRO A 115 -36.60 35.71 -35.51
CA PRO A 115 -35.59 34.69 -35.61
C PRO A 115 -34.50 34.79 -34.50
N GLU A 116 -34.18 36.03 -34.11
CA GLU A 116 -33.18 36.32 -33.04
C GLU A 116 -33.66 35.85 -31.66
N TYR A 117 -34.97 35.85 -31.40
CA TYR A 117 -35.52 35.32 -30.16
C TYR A 117 -35.54 33.78 -30.17
N GLN A 118 -35.79 33.18 -31.31
CA GLN A 118 -35.71 31.71 -31.46
C GLN A 118 -34.27 31.21 -31.28
N ASP A 119 -33.28 31.90 -31.83
CA ASP A 119 -31.87 31.56 -31.63
C ASP A 119 -31.47 31.69 -30.15
N LEU A 120 -32.01 32.68 -29.42
CA LEU A 120 -31.81 32.83 -27.98
C LEU A 120 -32.38 31.66 -27.20
N ILE A 121 -33.57 31.18 -27.54
CA ILE A 121 -34.18 29.99 -26.92
C ILE A 121 -33.32 28.73 -27.17
N GLU A 122 -32.85 28.54 -28.41
CA GLU A 122 -31.99 27.40 -28.74
C GLU A 122 -30.67 27.42 -27.92
N ARG A 123 -30.03 28.58 -27.82
CA ARG A 123 -28.83 28.74 -27.00
C ARG A 123 -29.10 28.47 -25.53
N PHE A 124 -30.18 29.02 -24.98
CA PHE A 124 -30.56 28.79 -23.58
C PHE A 124 -30.83 27.29 -23.33
N SER A 125 -31.57 26.62 -24.22
CA SER A 125 -31.85 25.20 -24.13
C SER A 125 -30.55 24.38 -24.15
N HIS A 126 -29.68 24.64 -25.13
CA HIS A 126 -28.40 23.94 -25.29
C HIS A 126 -27.49 24.09 -24.06
N GLU A 127 -27.31 25.35 -23.56
CA GLU A 127 -26.46 25.60 -22.39
C GLU A 127 -27.10 25.07 -21.09
N SER A 128 -28.44 25.10 -20.99
CA SER A 128 -29.17 24.55 -19.85
C SER A 128 -29.08 23.01 -19.83
N ASP A 129 -29.18 22.33 -20.96
CA ASP A 129 -28.99 20.89 -21.08
C ASP A 129 -27.54 20.50 -20.71
N ARG A 130 -26.57 21.29 -21.17
CA ARG A 130 -25.17 21.09 -20.84
C ARG A 130 -24.92 21.25 -19.34
N LEU A 131 -25.52 22.24 -18.71
CA LEU A 131 -25.46 22.48 -17.27
C LEU A 131 -26.09 21.33 -16.49
N ASN A 132 -27.26 20.79 -16.95
CA ASN A 132 -27.94 19.65 -16.35
C ASN A 132 -27.11 18.35 -16.41
N LEU A 133 -26.43 18.11 -17.53
CA LEU A 133 -25.52 16.96 -17.69
C LEU A 133 -24.30 17.03 -16.75
N MET A 134 -23.86 18.26 -16.38
CA MET A 134 -22.74 18.47 -15.47
C MET A 134 -23.09 18.35 -13.98
N GLY A 135 -24.38 18.17 -13.61
CA GLY A 135 -24.82 17.95 -12.23
C GLY A 135 -24.82 19.21 -11.36
N GLN A 136 -25.86 20.01 -11.46
CA GLN A 136 -25.96 21.42 -11.06
C GLN A 136 -25.91 21.79 -9.57
N ASP A 137 -26.36 20.97 -8.66
CA ASP A 137 -26.84 21.52 -7.38
C ASP A 137 -25.99 21.29 -6.13
N ASN A 138 -24.84 20.58 -6.24
CA ASN A 138 -24.14 20.19 -5.02
C ASN A 138 -22.60 20.22 -5.09
N TYR A 139 -22.00 20.92 -6.05
CA TYR A 139 -20.53 20.94 -6.22
C TYR A 139 -19.78 21.48 -4.99
N GLU A 140 -20.37 22.45 -4.26
CA GLU A 140 -19.76 22.94 -3.02
C GLU A 140 -19.74 21.90 -1.92
N ALA A 141 -20.88 21.21 -1.72
CA ALA A 141 -20.97 20.13 -0.75
C ALA A 141 -20.11 18.91 -1.15
N GLU A 142 -19.93 18.67 -2.45
CA GLU A 142 -19.05 17.62 -2.96
C GLU A 142 -17.56 17.99 -2.76
N ALA A 143 -17.20 19.25 -3.01
CA ALA A 143 -15.88 19.79 -2.70
C ALA A 143 -15.56 19.68 -1.20
N GLU A 144 -16.49 20.11 -0.33
CA GLU A 144 -16.33 19.94 1.12
C GLU A 144 -16.18 18.49 1.55
N ARG A 145 -17.04 17.58 1.04
CA ARG A 145 -16.97 16.13 1.36
C ARG A 145 -15.64 15.52 0.93
N THR A 146 -15.16 15.90 -0.25
CA THR A 146 -13.88 15.40 -0.78
C THR A 146 -12.71 15.91 0.05
N LEU A 147 -12.70 17.19 0.42
CA LEU A 147 -11.68 17.76 1.29
C LEU A 147 -11.69 17.12 2.68
N VAL A 148 -12.87 16.97 3.30
CA VAL A 148 -13.01 16.29 4.61
C VAL A 148 -12.54 14.83 4.50
N GLY A 149 -12.90 14.12 3.43
CA GLY A 149 -12.46 12.76 3.17
C GLY A 149 -10.93 12.64 3.02
N LEU A 150 -10.27 13.65 2.51
CA LEU A 150 -8.81 13.75 2.41
C LEU A 150 -8.15 14.31 3.66
N GLY A 151 -8.91 14.49 4.75
CA GLY A 151 -8.40 14.81 6.08
C GLY A 151 -8.37 16.29 6.44
N PHE A 152 -8.88 17.21 5.57
CA PHE A 152 -9.01 18.64 5.92
C PHE A 152 -10.14 18.86 6.93
N GLU A 153 -9.92 19.77 7.85
CA GLU A 153 -10.97 20.29 8.71
C GLU A 153 -11.66 21.48 8.05
N ARG A 154 -12.92 21.75 8.42
CA ARG A 154 -13.63 22.93 7.87
C ARG A 154 -12.93 24.25 8.16
N THR A 155 -12.18 24.34 9.25
CA THR A 155 -11.35 25.48 9.62
C THR A 155 -10.18 25.70 8.66
N ASP A 156 -9.76 24.68 7.92
CA ASP A 156 -8.66 24.77 6.95
C ASP A 156 -9.11 25.36 5.60
N PHE A 157 -10.41 25.36 5.31
CA PHE A 157 -10.92 25.71 3.98
C PHE A 157 -10.62 27.16 3.58
N GLU A 158 -10.67 28.07 4.52
CA GLU A 158 -10.41 29.51 4.32
C GLU A 158 -8.92 29.88 4.46
N ARG A 159 -8.07 28.90 4.78
CA ARG A 159 -6.63 29.16 4.92
C ARG A 159 -5.94 29.15 3.56
N PRO A 160 -4.94 30.03 3.34
CA PRO A 160 -4.15 30.04 2.12
C PRO A 160 -3.45 28.69 1.88
N SER A 161 -3.50 28.17 0.65
CA SER A 161 -2.83 26.93 0.27
C SER A 161 -1.32 26.96 0.47
N SER A 162 -0.72 28.17 0.49
CA SER A 162 0.72 28.40 0.73
C SER A 162 1.17 28.07 2.15
N GLU A 163 0.27 28.09 3.14
CA GLU A 163 0.58 27.75 4.54
C GLU A 163 0.73 26.24 4.77
N PHE A 164 0.30 25.43 3.81
CA PHE A 164 0.29 23.99 3.93
C PHE A 164 1.58 23.35 3.42
N SER A 165 1.99 22.24 4.07
CA SER A 165 3.13 21.44 3.62
C SER A 165 2.89 20.83 2.24
N GLY A 166 3.96 20.38 1.56
CA GLY A 166 3.87 19.73 0.26
C GLY A 166 2.89 18.54 0.22
N GLY A 167 2.81 17.76 1.29
CA GLY A 167 1.87 16.65 1.39
C GLY A 167 0.40 17.10 1.43
N TRP A 168 0.09 18.18 2.14
CA TRP A 168 -1.25 18.75 2.15
C TRP A 168 -1.62 19.40 0.81
N ARG A 169 -0.67 20.07 0.16
CA ARG A 169 -0.88 20.59 -1.19
C ARG A 169 -1.17 19.49 -2.21
N MET A 170 -0.53 18.32 -2.06
CA MET A 170 -0.81 17.15 -2.88
C MET A 170 -2.23 16.62 -2.67
N ARG A 171 -2.78 16.68 -1.44
CA ARG A 171 -4.18 16.34 -1.16
C ARG A 171 -5.16 17.29 -1.84
N ILE A 172 -4.84 18.61 -1.91
CA ILE A 172 -5.66 19.58 -2.65
C ILE A 172 -5.74 19.21 -4.13
N GLU A 173 -4.60 18.89 -4.75
CA GLU A 173 -4.59 18.46 -6.15
C GLU A 173 -5.30 17.13 -6.38
N LEU A 174 -5.13 16.17 -5.47
CA LEU A 174 -5.89 14.94 -5.51
C LEU A 174 -7.40 15.23 -5.47
N ALA A 175 -7.86 16.11 -4.56
CA ALA A 175 -9.25 16.57 -4.51
C ALA A 175 -9.72 17.12 -5.86
N LYS A 176 -8.94 17.99 -6.48
CA LYS A 176 -9.24 18.58 -7.80
C LYS A 176 -9.39 17.51 -8.89
N ILE A 177 -8.48 16.53 -8.91
CA ILE A 177 -8.54 15.43 -9.89
C ILE A 177 -9.78 14.57 -9.68
N LEU A 178 -10.09 14.20 -8.43
CA LEU A 178 -11.24 13.36 -8.10
C LEU A 178 -12.57 14.05 -8.41
N LEU A 179 -12.67 15.35 -8.14
CA LEU A 179 -13.86 16.16 -8.41
C LEU A 179 -14.14 16.36 -9.90
N ARG A 180 -13.12 16.30 -10.75
CA ARG A 180 -13.31 16.29 -12.22
C ARG A 180 -13.97 15.04 -12.74
N ARG A 181 -14.05 13.97 -11.92
CA ARG A 181 -14.60 12.65 -12.29
C ARG A 181 -14.07 12.16 -13.65
N PRO A 182 -12.76 12.05 -13.84
CA PRO A 182 -12.19 11.68 -15.12
C PRO A 182 -12.57 10.25 -15.52
N ASP A 183 -12.61 9.97 -16.83
CA ASP A 183 -12.85 8.63 -17.36
C ASP A 183 -11.64 7.70 -17.15
N ILE A 184 -10.44 8.29 -17.12
CA ILE A 184 -9.16 7.61 -16.88
C ILE A 184 -8.48 8.29 -15.70
N LEU A 185 -8.24 7.53 -14.64
CA LEU A 185 -7.57 7.97 -13.42
C LEU A 185 -6.18 7.33 -13.32
N LEU A 186 -5.15 8.17 -13.39
CA LEU A 186 -3.75 7.78 -13.31
C LEU A 186 -3.17 8.31 -11.99
N LEU A 187 -2.86 7.42 -11.06
CA LEU A 187 -2.38 7.79 -9.72
C LEU A 187 -0.97 7.25 -9.49
N ASP A 188 -0.02 8.16 -9.22
CA ASP A 188 1.37 7.83 -8.90
C ASP A 188 1.62 8.07 -7.41
N GLU A 189 1.67 7.01 -6.60
CA GLU A 189 1.86 7.01 -5.15
C GLU A 189 0.86 7.92 -4.38
N PRO A 190 -0.47 7.76 -4.58
CA PRO A 190 -1.47 8.64 -3.94
C PRO A 190 -1.55 8.47 -2.43
N THR A 191 -1.09 7.34 -1.88
CA THR A 191 -1.12 7.04 -0.44
C THR A 191 -0.01 7.74 0.34
N ASN A 192 1.03 8.21 -0.35
CA ASN A 192 2.07 9.00 0.30
C ASN A 192 1.45 10.25 0.92
N HIS A 193 1.78 10.53 2.17
CA HIS A 193 1.28 11.66 2.94
C HIS A 193 -0.21 11.63 3.33
N LEU A 194 -0.96 10.55 3.02
CA LEU A 194 -2.30 10.33 3.54
C LEU A 194 -2.25 9.61 4.89
N ASP A 195 -3.15 9.98 5.80
CA ASP A 195 -3.40 9.19 7.01
C ASP A 195 -4.34 8.01 6.70
N ILE A 196 -4.44 7.07 7.64
CA ILE A 196 -5.19 5.83 7.44
C ILE A 196 -6.66 6.10 7.08
N GLU A 197 -7.29 7.12 7.70
CA GLU A 197 -8.68 7.49 7.42
C GLU A 197 -8.85 8.00 6.00
N SER A 198 -7.94 8.88 5.55
CA SER A 198 -7.95 9.41 4.18
C SER A 198 -7.68 8.31 3.14
N ILE A 199 -6.82 7.32 3.47
CA ILE A 199 -6.59 6.14 2.62
C ILE A 199 -7.87 5.32 2.50
N GLU A 200 -8.56 5.02 3.60
CA GLU A 200 -9.82 4.26 3.58
C GLU A 200 -10.92 5.00 2.80
N TRP A 201 -11.00 6.32 2.93
CA TRP A 201 -11.93 7.14 2.15
C TRP A 201 -11.60 7.08 0.65
N LEU A 202 -10.32 7.20 0.28
CA LEU A 202 -9.88 7.11 -1.11
C LEU A 202 -10.16 5.71 -1.72
N GLU A 203 -9.97 4.64 -0.95
CA GLU A 203 -10.35 3.27 -1.34
C GLU A 203 -11.84 3.19 -1.71
N GLN A 204 -12.71 3.74 -0.87
CA GLN A 204 -14.15 3.73 -1.12
C GLN A 204 -14.51 4.57 -2.34
N PHE A 205 -13.89 5.74 -2.51
CA PHE A 205 -14.09 6.57 -3.68
C PHE A 205 -13.72 5.83 -4.97
N ILE A 206 -12.54 5.21 -5.00
CA ILE A 206 -12.06 4.44 -6.17
C ILE A 206 -12.99 3.25 -6.47
N LYS A 207 -13.47 2.54 -5.45
CA LYS A 207 -14.38 1.40 -5.63
C LYS A 207 -15.72 1.81 -6.23
N THR A 208 -16.20 2.99 -5.90
CA THR A 208 -17.48 3.53 -6.43
C THR A 208 -17.32 4.26 -7.76
N SER A 209 -16.10 4.66 -8.11
CA SER A 209 -15.79 5.30 -9.38
C SER A 209 -15.93 4.31 -10.53
N GLY A 210 -16.53 4.74 -11.64
CA GLY A 210 -16.60 3.98 -12.91
C GLY A 210 -15.40 4.19 -13.82
N ALA A 211 -14.39 4.94 -13.40
CA ALA A 211 -13.21 5.27 -14.19
C ALA A 211 -12.31 4.06 -14.45
N ILE A 212 -11.54 4.10 -15.53
CA ILE A 212 -10.37 3.23 -15.71
C ILE A 212 -9.30 3.70 -14.75
N LEU A 213 -8.80 2.82 -13.90
CA LEU A 213 -7.73 3.14 -12.96
C LEU A 213 -6.40 2.50 -13.36
N LEU A 214 -5.33 3.30 -13.44
CA LEU A 214 -3.95 2.81 -13.39
C LEU A 214 -3.28 3.39 -12.15
N LEU A 215 -2.84 2.51 -11.26
CA LEU A 215 -2.36 2.85 -9.94
C LEU A 215 -0.94 2.35 -9.72
N VAL A 216 -0.05 3.25 -9.34
CA VAL A 216 1.24 2.92 -8.75
C VAL A 216 1.16 3.19 -7.25
N SER A 217 1.42 2.20 -6.43
CA SER A 217 1.51 2.36 -4.98
C SER A 217 2.45 1.33 -4.36
N HIS A 218 3.06 1.70 -3.23
CA HIS A 218 3.83 0.82 -2.36
C HIS A 218 3.05 0.38 -1.12
N ASP A 219 1.75 0.66 -1.06
CA ASP A 219 0.82 0.16 -0.04
C ASP A 219 0.07 -1.09 -0.57
N ARG A 220 0.42 -2.27 -0.03
CA ARG A 220 -0.16 -3.56 -0.46
C ARG A 220 -1.64 -3.64 -0.15
N ALA A 221 -2.06 -3.21 1.05
CA ALA A 221 -3.45 -3.24 1.47
C ALA A 221 -4.32 -2.36 0.55
N PHE A 222 -3.79 -1.19 0.16
CA PHE A 222 -4.46 -0.29 -0.78
C PHE A 222 -4.57 -0.89 -2.19
N LEU A 223 -3.51 -1.52 -2.71
CA LEU A 223 -3.55 -2.22 -4.00
C LEU A 223 -4.57 -3.34 -3.99
N ASP A 224 -4.56 -4.21 -2.97
CA ASP A 224 -5.51 -5.32 -2.86
C ASP A 224 -6.96 -4.84 -2.74
N ALA A 225 -7.18 -3.74 -2.02
CA ALA A 225 -8.51 -3.18 -1.85
C ALA A 225 -9.07 -2.53 -3.12
N THR A 226 -8.21 -1.98 -3.99
CA THR A 226 -8.64 -1.12 -5.11
C THR A 226 -8.45 -1.74 -6.48
N THR A 227 -7.53 -2.69 -6.69
CA THR A 227 -7.19 -3.23 -8.01
C THR A 227 -7.64 -4.67 -8.20
N THR A 228 -7.91 -5.04 -9.46
CA THR A 228 -8.36 -6.38 -9.86
C THR A 228 -7.41 -7.05 -10.85
N ARG A 229 -6.41 -6.31 -11.34
CA ARG A 229 -5.43 -6.75 -12.33
C ARG A 229 -4.08 -6.10 -11.97
N THR A 230 -3.01 -6.85 -12.15
CA THR A 230 -1.66 -6.38 -11.85
C THR A 230 -0.78 -6.52 -13.08
N ILE A 231 -0.14 -5.43 -13.47
CA ILE A 231 0.86 -5.39 -14.56
C ILE A 231 2.23 -5.16 -13.91
N GLU A 232 3.11 -6.16 -14.05
CA GLU A 232 4.49 -6.08 -13.60
C GLU A 232 5.40 -5.57 -14.71
N ILE A 233 6.25 -4.59 -14.38
CA ILE A 233 7.31 -4.09 -15.26
C ILE A 233 8.63 -4.59 -14.73
N GLU A 234 9.31 -5.47 -15.49
CA GLU A 234 10.60 -6.04 -15.12
C GLU A 234 11.51 -6.14 -16.37
N LEU A 235 12.75 -5.62 -16.26
CA LEU A 235 13.75 -5.62 -17.33
C LEU A 235 13.23 -5.12 -18.70
N GLY A 236 12.39 -4.08 -18.67
CA GLY A 236 11.82 -3.48 -19.88
C GLY A 236 10.71 -4.30 -20.54
N ARG A 237 10.28 -5.39 -19.92
CA ARG A 237 9.15 -6.25 -20.35
C ARG A 237 7.95 -6.05 -19.43
N ILE A 238 6.77 -6.45 -19.90
CA ILE A 238 5.54 -6.45 -19.11
C ILE A 238 5.04 -7.87 -18.91
N TYR A 239 4.64 -8.16 -17.68
CA TYR A 239 3.93 -9.39 -17.31
C TYR A 239 2.55 -9.01 -16.76
N ASP A 240 1.52 -9.58 -17.34
CA ASP A 240 0.12 -9.22 -17.10
C ASP A 240 -0.59 -10.33 -16.32
N TYR A 241 -1.05 -10.00 -15.12
CA TYR A 241 -1.74 -10.92 -14.22
C TYR A 241 -3.18 -10.45 -13.98
N LYS A 242 -4.17 -11.26 -14.34
CA LYS A 242 -5.58 -11.00 -14.03
C LYS A 242 -5.87 -11.37 -12.56
N ALA A 243 -5.18 -10.70 -11.67
CA ALA A 243 -5.18 -10.97 -10.24
C ALA A 243 -4.90 -9.70 -9.45
N ASN A 244 -5.40 -9.61 -8.19
CA ASN A 244 -5.03 -8.57 -7.26
C ASN A 244 -3.56 -8.72 -6.82
N TYR A 245 -3.04 -7.78 -6.04
CA TYR A 245 -1.63 -7.75 -5.68
C TYR A 245 -1.18 -9.00 -4.90
N SER A 246 -1.94 -9.46 -3.90
CA SER A 246 -1.59 -10.65 -3.10
C SER A 246 -1.55 -11.93 -3.94
N GLN A 247 -2.51 -12.12 -4.81
CA GLN A 247 -2.53 -13.26 -5.74
C GLN A 247 -1.39 -13.16 -6.77
N TYR A 248 -1.10 -11.97 -7.27
CA TYR A 248 0.03 -11.71 -8.16
C TYR A 248 1.36 -12.15 -7.52
N VAL A 249 1.60 -11.85 -6.24
CA VAL A 249 2.84 -12.25 -5.54
C VAL A 249 3.04 -13.77 -5.61
N THR A 250 1.97 -14.54 -5.38
CA THR A 250 2.01 -16.01 -5.47
C THR A 250 2.29 -16.48 -6.90
N LEU A 251 1.55 -15.94 -7.88
CA LEU A 251 1.74 -16.30 -9.29
C LEU A 251 3.13 -15.91 -9.82
N ARG A 252 3.66 -14.79 -9.34
CA ARG A 252 5.03 -14.37 -9.65
C ARG A 252 6.06 -15.35 -9.11
N GLN A 253 5.90 -15.82 -7.88
CA GLN A 253 6.80 -16.81 -7.30
C GLN A 253 6.78 -18.12 -8.10
N GLU A 254 5.60 -18.60 -8.46
CA GLU A 254 5.46 -19.80 -9.32
C GLU A 254 6.16 -19.62 -10.69
N ARG A 255 6.00 -18.44 -11.32
CA ARG A 255 6.69 -18.11 -12.59
C ARG A 255 8.20 -18.15 -12.43
N LEU A 256 8.73 -17.51 -11.37
CA LEU A 256 10.17 -17.47 -11.12
C LEU A 256 10.75 -18.84 -10.83
N GLU A 257 10.04 -19.69 -10.08
CA GLU A 257 10.45 -21.08 -9.84
C GLU A 257 10.48 -21.89 -11.14
N TYR A 258 9.44 -21.74 -11.98
CA TYR A 258 9.40 -22.39 -13.28
C TYR A 258 10.57 -21.94 -14.17
N GLN A 259 10.82 -20.64 -14.24
CA GLN A 259 11.92 -20.04 -15.02
C GLN A 259 13.28 -20.53 -14.52
N ARG A 260 13.46 -20.61 -13.19
CA ARG A 260 14.68 -21.16 -12.58
C ARG A 260 14.92 -22.61 -12.96
N ARG A 261 13.87 -23.46 -12.84
CA ARG A 261 13.96 -24.87 -13.22
C ARG A 261 14.30 -25.03 -14.72
N ALA A 262 13.67 -24.21 -15.57
CA ALA A 262 13.97 -24.20 -17.00
C ALA A 262 15.41 -23.82 -17.28
N TYR A 263 15.94 -22.79 -16.61
CA TYR A 263 17.33 -22.37 -16.70
C TYR A 263 18.31 -23.45 -16.23
N GLU A 264 18.05 -24.07 -15.07
CA GLU A 264 18.89 -25.15 -14.55
C GLU A 264 18.93 -26.36 -15.51
N ASN A 265 17.80 -26.70 -16.12
CA ASN A 265 17.72 -27.77 -17.13
C ASN A 265 18.47 -27.40 -18.40
N GLN A 266 18.29 -26.18 -18.91
CA GLN A 266 19.02 -25.69 -20.09
C GLN A 266 20.54 -25.65 -19.83
N ARG A 267 20.96 -25.22 -18.65
CA ARG A 267 22.38 -25.20 -18.27
C ARG A 267 22.98 -26.60 -18.27
N LYS A 268 22.28 -27.59 -17.73
CA LYS A 268 22.72 -29.00 -17.76
C LYS A 268 22.81 -29.50 -19.20
N GLU A 269 21.83 -29.19 -20.05
CA GLU A 269 21.87 -29.57 -21.47
C GLU A 269 23.09 -28.95 -22.20
N ILE A 270 23.39 -27.65 -21.92
CA ILE A 270 24.56 -26.98 -22.45
C ILE A 270 25.86 -27.64 -21.98
N GLU A 271 25.98 -27.92 -20.67
CA GLU A 271 27.15 -28.58 -20.08
C GLU A 271 27.34 -29.99 -20.67
N ASP A 272 26.27 -30.75 -20.90
CA ASP A 272 26.36 -32.07 -21.56
C ASP A 272 26.81 -31.98 -23.03
N ILE A 273 26.30 -30.97 -23.76
CA ILE A 273 26.71 -30.75 -25.15
C ILE A 273 28.19 -30.32 -25.22
N GLU A 274 28.62 -29.42 -24.35
CA GLU A 274 30.02 -28.96 -24.28
C GLU A 274 30.95 -30.11 -23.89
N ALA A 275 30.61 -30.91 -22.91
CA ALA A 275 31.37 -32.11 -22.50
C ALA A 275 31.48 -33.14 -23.63
N PHE A 276 30.39 -33.33 -24.41
CA PHE A 276 30.44 -34.18 -25.60
C PHE A 276 31.40 -33.63 -26.67
N ILE A 277 31.32 -32.31 -26.96
CA ILE A 277 32.19 -31.65 -27.95
C ILE A 277 33.66 -31.77 -27.52
N GLU A 278 33.98 -31.50 -26.25
CA GLU A 278 35.34 -31.56 -25.72
C GLU A 278 35.92 -32.96 -25.79
N ARG A 279 35.14 -33.97 -25.38
CA ARG A 279 35.55 -35.38 -25.38
C ARG A 279 35.82 -35.95 -26.76
N PHE A 280 35.07 -35.53 -27.78
CA PHE A 280 35.13 -36.13 -29.12
C PHE A 280 35.72 -35.19 -30.17
N ARG A 281 36.18 -33.98 -29.81
CA ARG A 281 36.68 -32.94 -30.70
C ARG A 281 37.78 -33.41 -31.65
N TYR A 282 38.66 -34.31 -31.20
CA TYR A 282 39.83 -34.78 -31.95
C TYR A 282 39.59 -36.14 -32.62
N GLN A 283 38.40 -36.73 -32.55
CA GLN A 283 38.10 -38.01 -33.17
C GLN A 283 37.51 -37.82 -34.58
N ALA A 284 38.24 -38.20 -35.61
CA ALA A 284 37.82 -38.05 -37.01
C ALA A 284 36.49 -38.78 -37.33
N THR A 285 36.21 -39.94 -36.70
CA THR A 285 34.97 -40.69 -36.88
C THR A 285 33.73 -40.02 -36.25
N LYS A 286 33.94 -39.04 -35.38
CA LYS A 286 32.88 -38.31 -34.68
C LYS A 286 32.72 -36.85 -35.18
N ALA A 287 33.53 -36.41 -36.13
CA ALA A 287 33.57 -35.01 -36.59
C ALA A 287 32.20 -34.46 -37.03
N ILE A 288 31.39 -35.27 -37.75
CA ILE A 288 30.05 -34.84 -38.19
C ILE A 288 29.12 -34.65 -36.99
N GLN A 289 29.17 -35.55 -35.99
CA GLN A 289 28.36 -35.45 -34.78
C GLN A 289 28.79 -34.23 -33.92
N VAL A 290 30.07 -33.98 -33.78
CA VAL A 290 30.59 -32.80 -33.07
C VAL A 290 30.14 -31.51 -33.75
N GLN A 291 30.26 -31.41 -35.09
CA GLN A 291 29.74 -30.23 -35.80
C GLN A 291 28.23 -30.04 -35.66
N SER A 292 27.47 -31.12 -35.66
CA SER A 292 26.01 -31.04 -35.39
C SER A 292 25.70 -30.49 -33.99
N ARG A 293 26.46 -30.92 -32.96
CA ARG A 293 26.33 -30.43 -31.60
C ARG A 293 26.74 -28.98 -31.43
N ILE A 294 27.80 -28.54 -32.10
CA ILE A 294 28.22 -27.13 -32.13
C ILE A 294 27.09 -26.26 -32.71
N LYS A 295 26.53 -26.66 -33.87
CA LYS A 295 25.37 -25.96 -34.45
C LYS A 295 24.11 -25.97 -33.58
N GLN A 296 23.93 -27.00 -32.77
CA GLN A 296 22.84 -27.05 -31.77
C GLN A 296 23.09 -26.01 -30.67
N LEU A 297 24.33 -25.95 -30.15
CA LEU A 297 24.71 -24.98 -29.12
C LEU A 297 24.55 -23.53 -29.60
N GLU A 298 24.97 -23.22 -30.85
CA GLU A 298 24.82 -21.90 -31.44
C GLU A 298 23.35 -21.45 -31.64
N LYS A 299 22.40 -22.41 -31.68
CA LYS A 299 20.96 -22.14 -31.83
C LYS A 299 20.22 -22.03 -30.52
N ILE A 300 20.83 -22.38 -29.39
CA ILE A 300 20.20 -22.29 -28.09
C ILE A 300 20.12 -20.81 -27.69
N GLU A 301 18.88 -20.31 -27.58
CA GLU A 301 18.62 -19.01 -26.98
C GLU A 301 18.73 -19.17 -25.45
N LEU A 302 19.66 -18.44 -24.85
CA LEU A 302 19.88 -18.49 -23.41
C LEU A 302 18.68 -17.93 -22.66
N ILE A 303 18.16 -18.69 -21.70
CA ILE A 303 17.12 -18.21 -20.79
C ILE A 303 17.75 -17.19 -19.85
N GLU A 304 17.32 -15.93 -19.95
CA GLU A 304 17.67 -14.89 -18.99
C GLU A 304 16.83 -15.10 -17.72
N LEU A 305 17.50 -15.28 -16.59
CA LEU A 305 16.81 -15.29 -15.31
C LEU A 305 16.47 -13.85 -14.94
N ASP A 306 15.18 -13.61 -14.65
CA ASP A 306 14.80 -12.43 -13.89
C ASP A 306 15.58 -12.47 -12.57
N GLU A 307 16.12 -11.33 -12.12
CA GLU A 307 17.00 -11.30 -10.94
C GLU A 307 16.36 -12.02 -9.76
N LEU A 308 17.06 -13.06 -9.29
CA LEU A 308 16.65 -13.81 -8.11
C LEU A 308 16.50 -12.87 -6.91
N ASP A 309 15.36 -13.00 -6.27
CA ASP A 309 15.06 -12.29 -5.03
C ASP A 309 15.90 -12.90 -3.90
N LEU A 310 17.10 -12.39 -3.69
CA LEU A 310 17.99 -12.78 -2.59
C LEU A 310 17.54 -12.21 -1.23
N SER A 311 16.28 -11.87 -1.08
CA SER A 311 15.73 -11.09 0.03
C SER A 311 15.64 -11.78 1.39
N HIS A 312 16.16 -12.99 1.57
CA HIS A 312 16.25 -13.62 2.89
C HIS A 312 17.57 -13.28 3.60
N ILE A 313 17.86 -11.99 3.77
CA ILE A 313 19.01 -11.58 4.56
C ILE A 313 18.57 -11.38 6.00
N HIS A 314 18.96 -12.28 6.87
CA HIS A 314 18.79 -12.12 8.32
C HIS A 314 19.71 -11.00 8.81
N PHE A 315 19.15 -9.81 8.96
CA PHE A 315 19.81 -8.69 9.61
C PHE A 315 19.83 -8.94 11.13
N ARG A 316 21.01 -8.80 11.75
CA ARG A 316 21.16 -8.81 13.21
C ARG A 316 21.67 -7.45 13.65
N PHE A 317 20.95 -6.82 14.55
CA PHE A 317 21.37 -5.57 15.17
C PHE A 317 22.67 -5.73 15.91
N PRO A 318 23.52 -4.68 15.99
CA PRO A 318 24.65 -4.65 16.89
C PRO A 318 24.15 -4.86 18.34
N PRO A 319 24.88 -5.61 19.17
CA PRO A 319 24.50 -5.78 20.55
C PRO A 319 24.52 -4.43 21.27
N ALA A 320 23.43 -4.10 21.96
CA ALA A 320 23.31 -2.93 22.80
C ALA A 320 23.25 -3.34 24.26
N GLU A 321 23.60 -2.42 25.14
CA GLU A 321 23.47 -2.63 26.59
C GLU A 321 22.01 -2.81 26.99
N ARG A 322 21.76 -3.63 28.00
CA ARG A 322 20.39 -3.90 28.46
C ARG A 322 19.77 -2.65 29.08
N SER A 323 18.64 -2.22 28.59
CA SER A 323 17.86 -1.10 29.14
C SER A 323 17.19 -1.44 30.47
N GLY A 324 16.77 -0.42 31.22
CA GLY A 324 15.82 -0.56 32.32
C GLY A 324 14.49 -1.16 31.87
N ASP A 325 13.64 -1.56 32.82
CA ASP A 325 12.36 -2.23 32.54
C ASP A 325 11.29 -1.29 31.94
N PHE A 326 11.42 0.01 32.21
CA PHE A 326 10.54 1.06 31.72
C PHE A 326 11.32 2.11 30.92
N PRO A 327 11.51 1.93 29.62
CA PRO A 327 12.26 2.87 28.78
C PRO A 327 11.65 4.27 28.72
N ILE A 328 10.32 4.37 28.70
CA ILE A 328 9.60 5.64 28.62
C ILE A 328 8.43 5.61 29.60
N ILE A 329 8.32 6.66 30.42
CA ILE A 329 7.21 6.91 31.34
C ILE A 329 6.70 8.31 31.05
N VAL A 330 5.43 8.43 30.66
CA VAL A 330 4.72 9.67 30.38
C VAL A 330 3.56 9.78 31.36
N GLU A 331 3.51 10.88 32.12
CA GLU A 331 2.49 11.13 33.14
C GLU A 331 1.92 12.54 32.92
N ASP A 332 0.65 12.61 32.57
CA ASP A 332 -0.11 13.85 32.45
C ASP A 332 0.54 14.89 31.49
N LEU A 333 1.14 14.40 30.39
CA LEU A 333 1.90 15.23 29.47
C LEU A 333 0.95 16.03 28.57
N GLY A 334 1.13 17.35 28.54
CA GLY A 334 0.42 18.26 27.63
C GLY A 334 1.37 19.14 26.84
N LYS A 335 1.05 19.40 25.57
CA LYS A 335 1.80 20.27 24.69
C LYS A 335 0.90 21.18 23.87
N ALA A 336 1.21 22.48 23.87
CA ALA A 336 0.56 23.48 23.04
C ALA A 336 1.61 24.34 22.31
N TYR A 337 1.25 24.87 21.15
CA TYR A 337 1.98 25.91 20.42
C TYR A 337 1.12 27.19 20.38
N GLY A 338 1.44 28.15 21.23
CA GLY A 338 0.61 29.32 21.43
C GLY A 338 -0.80 28.93 21.89
N ALA A 339 -1.83 29.30 21.14
CA ALA A 339 -3.22 28.94 21.43
C ALA A 339 -3.63 27.54 20.93
N HIS A 340 -2.80 26.88 20.12
CA HIS A 340 -3.13 25.59 19.54
C HIS A 340 -2.66 24.46 20.46
N GLN A 341 -3.62 23.74 21.08
CA GLN A 341 -3.38 22.55 21.87
C GLN A 341 -3.13 21.37 20.94
N VAL A 342 -1.98 20.70 21.09
CA VAL A 342 -1.63 19.52 20.28
C VAL A 342 -2.16 18.24 20.92
N PHE A 343 -1.81 18.08 22.21
CA PHE A 343 -2.35 17.01 23.07
C PHE A 343 -2.32 17.45 24.53
N ASP A 344 -3.19 16.84 25.33
CA ASP A 344 -3.30 17.10 26.75
C ASP A 344 -3.52 15.80 27.54
N HIS A 345 -3.07 15.78 28.79
CA HIS A 345 -3.24 14.65 29.70
C HIS A 345 -2.79 13.29 29.15
N ALA A 346 -1.76 13.28 28.30
CA ALA A 346 -1.21 12.04 27.77
C ALA A 346 -0.50 11.25 28.89
N THR A 347 -0.96 10.00 29.12
CA THR A 347 -0.39 9.14 30.15
C THR A 347 -0.23 7.73 29.61
N PHE A 348 1.03 7.27 29.54
CA PHE A 348 1.36 5.90 29.14
C PHE A 348 2.76 5.51 29.60
N THR A 349 3.00 4.20 29.69
CA THR A 349 4.30 3.66 30.07
C THR A 349 4.67 2.53 29.10
N LEU A 350 5.85 2.62 28.50
CA LEU A 350 6.38 1.56 27.65
C LEU A 350 7.30 0.65 28.48
N ARG A 351 7.16 -0.65 28.28
CA ARG A 351 8.02 -1.67 28.87
C ARG A 351 9.14 -2.04 27.89
N ARG A 352 10.21 -2.59 28.43
CA ARG A 352 11.28 -3.12 27.60
C ARG A 352 10.76 -4.24 26.69
N GLY A 353 11.07 -4.13 25.40
CA GLY A 353 10.65 -5.07 24.38
C GLY A 353 9.30 -4.77 23.76
N ASP A 354 8.54 -3.78 24.29
CA ASP A 354 7.28 -3.37 23.66
C ASP A 354 7.53 -2.83 22.25
N LYS A 355 6.68 -3.25 21.32
CA LYS A 355 6.63 -2.71 19.95
C LYS A 355 5.29 -2.02 19.76
N VAL A 356 5.31 -0.69 19.70
CA VAL A 356 4.09 0.12 19.71
C VAL A 356 4.00 1.02 18.48
N ALA A 357 2.77 1.28 18.02
CA ALA A 357 2.51 2.23 16.96
C ALA A 357 1.84 3.49 17.50
N PHE A 358 2.25 4.65 17.00
CA PHE A 358 1.54 5.92 17.15
C PHE A 358 0.76 6.18 15.87
N VAL A 359 -0.56 6.19 15.97
CA VAL A 359 -1.48 6.40 14.84
C VAL A 359 -2.40 7.60 15.08
N GLY A 360 -3.01 8.11 14.04
CA GLY A 360 -3.93 9.27 14.10
C GLY A 360 -3.74 10.18 12.90
N LYS A 361 -4.60 11.17 12.76
CA LYS A 361 -4.57 12.14 11.67
C LYS A 361 -3.23 12.86 11.56
N ASN A 362 -2.93 13.37 10.37
CA ASN A 362 -1.78 14.23 10.18
C ASN A 362 -2.00 15.54 10.97
N GLY A 363 -0.96 15.96 11.71
CA GLY A 363 -1.07 17.12 12.62
C GLY A 363 -1.56 16.79 14.03
N ALA A 364 -2.01 15.54 14.32
CA ALA A 364 -2.52 15.15 15.65
C ALA A 364 -1.45 15.07 16.76
N GLY A 365 -0.18 15.39 16.46
CA GLY A 365 0.87 15.49 17.48
C GLY A 365 1.78 14.27 17.62
N LYS A 366 1.70 13.27 16.72
CA LYS A 366 2.55 12.07 16.75
C LYS A 366 4.05 12.42 16.78
N SER A 367 4.52 13.17 15.77
CA SER A 367 5.93 13.61 15.69
C SER A 367 6.29 14.61 16.79
N THR A 368 5.32 15.37 17.33
CA THR A 368 5.54 16.25 18.49
C THR A 368 5.84 15.40 19.75
N MET A 369 5.09 14.33 19.99
CA MET A 369 5.34 13.39 21.07
C MET A 369 6.73 12.76 20.94
N VAL A 370 7.10 12.33 19.74
CA VAL A 370 8.44 11.79 19.45
C VAL A 370 9.52 12.83 19.78
N LYS A 371 9.36 14.10 19.38
CA LYS A 371 10.31 15.18 19.71
C LYS A 371 10.40 15.47 21.19
N CYS A 372 9.30 15.34 21.95
CA CYS A 372 9.33 15.42 23.42
C CYS A 372 10.13 14.25 24.00
N ILE A 373 9.92 13.02 23.54
CA ILE A 373 10.68 11.83 23.97
C ILE A 373 12.18 12.01 23.66
N MET A 374 12.50 12.59 22.48
CA MET A 374 13.88 12.89 22.08
C MET A 374 14.49 14.08 22.84
N GLN A 375 13.73 14.72 23.75
CA GLN A 375 14.13 15.93 24.49
C GLN A 375 14.51 17.13 23.58
N GLN A 376 14.01 17.12 22.33
CA GLN A 376 14.15 18.24 21.42
C GLN A 376 13.15 19.38 21.76
N ILE A 377 12.04 19.02 22.42
CA ILE A 377 11.03 19.93 22.92
C ILE A 377 10.91 19.70 24.42
N ASN A 378 11.19 20.74 25.22
CA ASN A 378 11.18 20.67 26.68
C ASN A 378 10.09 21.56 27.31
N ASP A 379 9.38 22.36 26.50
CA ASP A 379 8.30 23.24 26.94
C ASP A 379 6.94 22.50 26.87
N TYR A 380 6.71 21.59 27.80
CA TYR A 380 5.49 20.81 27.96
C TYR A 380 5.06 20.82 29.44
N THR A 381 3.78 20.53 29.69
CA THR A 381 3.24 20.29 31.04
C THR A 381 3.30 18.81 31.38
N GLY A 382 3.28 18.48 32.67
CA GLY A 382 3.33 17.08 33.13
C GLY A 382 4.77 16.56 33.28
N SER A 383 4.93 15.24 33.18
CA SER A 383 6.21 14.55 33.43
C SER A 383 6.52 13.55 32.31
N LEU A 384 7.73 13.64 31.77
CA LEU A 384 8.30 12.65 30.86
C LEU A 384 9.64 12.19 31.39
N LYS A 385 9.77 10.88 31.67
CA LYS A 385 10.98 10.27 32.18
C LYS A 385 11.49 9.22 31.21
N ILE A 386 12.75 9.34 30.84
CA ILE A 386 13.49 8.30 30.12
C ILE A 386 14.16 7.40 31.13
N GLY A 387 14.01 6.10 30.95
CA GLY A 387 14.56 5.09 31.85
C GLY A 387 16.08 5.09 31.90
N HIS A 388 16.61 4.27 32.78
CA HIS A 388 18.07 4.11 32.96
C HIS A 388 18.64 3.32 31.76
N ASN A 389 19.85 3.73 31.34
CA ASN A 389 20.65 3.07 30.30
C ASN A 389 19.89 2.93 28.95
N ILE A 390 19.22 4.01 28.53
CA ILE A 390 18.51 4.06 27.27
C ILE A 390 19.40 4.71 26.21
N HIS A 391 19.65 3.93 25.13
CA HIS A 391 20.32 4.37 23.90
C HIS A 391 19.30 4.43 22.79
N ILE A 392 18.95 5.65 22.35
CA ILE A 392 17.92 5.90 21.37
C ILE A 392 18.55 5.97 19.98
N ALA A 393 18.07 5.14 19.05
CA ALA A 393 18.25 5.36 17.62
C ALA A 393 16.97 5.96 17.05
N TYR A 394 17.07 7.14 16.43
CA TYR A 394 15.93 7.88 15.90
C TYR A 394 16.04 8.08 14.39
N PHE A 395 15.02 7.65 13.68
CA PHE A 395 14.83 7.96 12.27
C PHE A 395 13.81 9.07 12.11
N SER A 396 14.27 10.24 11.68
CA SER A 396 13.42 11.37 11.28
C SER A 396 13.28 11.42 9.76
N GLN A 397 12.19 12.02 9.29
CA GLN A 397 11.95 12.23 7.86
C GLN A 397 13.09 12.99 7.16
N ASN A 398 13.83 13.84 7.88
CA ASN A 398 14.92 14.66 7.33
C ASN A 398 16.30 13.99 7.39
N ARG A 399 16.45 12.87 8.10
CA ARG A 399 17.78 12.21 8.28
C ARG A 399 18.46 11.82 6.95
N ALA A 400 17.67 11.54 5.92
CA ALA A 400 18.17 11.27 4.58
C ALA A 400 18.89 12.47 3.93
N GLN A 401 18.60 13.70 4.38
CA GLN A 401 19.22 14.94 3.87
C GLN A 401 20.52 15.29 4.62
N GLU A 402 20.75 14.69 5.79
CA GLU A 402 21.94 14.90 6.62
C GLU A 402 23.14 14.08 6.18
N LEU A 403 22.97 13.17 5.22
CA LEU A 403 24.04 12.34 4.68
C LEU A 403 25.05 13.19 3.89
N ASP A 404 26.35 12.92 4.12
CA ASP A 404 27.42 13.61 3.40
C ASP A 404 27.38 13.26 1.88
N PRO A 405 27.09 14.22 1.01
CA PRO A 405 26.93 13.97 -0.42
C PRO A 405 28.23 13.54 -1.14
N ASN A 406 29.39 13.81 -0.53
CA ASN A 406 30.70 13.56 -1.14
C ASN A 406 31.25 12.16 -0.86
N LEU A 407 30.70 11.45 0.13
CA LEU A 407 31.13 10.09 0.44
C LEU A 407 30.50 9.08 -0.52
N THR A 408 31.19 7.96 -0.70
CA THR A 408 30.57 6.81 -1.36
C THR A 408 29.56 6.15 -0.42
N ILE A 409 28.62 5.40 -0.99
CA ILE A 409 27.65 4.63 -0.20
C ILE A 409 28.38 3.67 0.74
N ARG A 410 29.41 2.98 0.22
CA ARG A 410 30.26 2.06 0.98
C ARG A 410 30.95 2.75 2.15
N ASP A 411 31.60 3.88 1.90
CA ASP A 411 32.32 4.63 2.95
C ASP A 411 31.37 5.15 4.02
N THR A 412 30.17 5.56 3.62
CA THR A 412 29.14 6.03 4.55
C THR A 412 28.70 4.91 5.49
N VAL A 413 28.47 3.71 4.97
CA VAL A 413 28.08 2.53 5.75
C VAL A 413 29.27 2.03 6.61
N ASP A 414 30.50 2.02 6.06
CA ASP A 414 31.70 1.58 6.79
C ASP A 414 32.00 2.47 8.00
N ARG A 415 31.78 3.79 7.88
CA ARG A 415 31.91 4.73 9.01
C ARG A 415 30.89 4.48 10.13
N ALA A 416 29.68 4.04 9.77
CA ALA A 416 28.62 3.75 10.73
C ALA A 416 28.78 2.35 11.37
N ALA A 417 29.31 1.40 10.62
CA ALA A 417 29.45 0.02 11.06
C ALA A 417 30.50 -0.13 12.17
N ARG A 418 30.14 -0.83 13.25
CA ARG A 418 31.01 -1.11 14.40
C ARG A 418 31.09 -2.61 14.67
N GLY A 419 32.25 -3.09 15.09
CA GLY A 419 32.44 -4.49 15.51
C GLY A 419 32.23 -5.50 14.37
N PRO A 420 31.71 -6.71 14.64
CA PRO A 420 31.61 -7.82 13.67
C PRO A 420 30.70 -7.55 12.47
N VAL A 421 29.87 -6.51 12.55
CA VAL A 421 28.95 -6.13 11.46
C VAL A 421 29.75 -5.56 10.27
N ARG A 422 30.93 -5.02 10.52
CA ARG A 422 31.80 -4.46 9.48
C ARG A 422 32.22 -5.49 8.41
N ASP A 423 32.40 -6.73 8.82
CA ASP A 423 32.77 -7.83 7.91
C ASP A 423 31.62 -8.21 6.95
N LYS A 424 30.40 -7.77 7.26
CA LYS A 424 29.17 -8.10 6.50
C LYS A 424 28.60 -6.93 5.69
N ILE A 425 29.36 -5.82 5.56
CA ILE A 425 28.89 -4.60 4.88
C ILE A 425 28.40 -4.90 3.46
N ASN A 426 29.09 -5.72 2.68
CA ASN A 426 28.68 -6.06 1.32
C ASN A 426 27.34 -6.80 1.28
N ASN A 427 27.08 -7.66 2.26
CA ASN A 427 25.79 -8.36 2.36
C ASN A 427 24.66 -7.39 2.74
N LEU A 428 24.96 -6.45 3.64
CA LEU A 428 24.01 -5.41 4.05
C LEU A 428 23.70 -4.45 2.90
N LEU A 429 24.72 -4.01 2.18
CA LEU A 429 24.55 -3.20 0.97
C LEU A 429 23.69 -3.93 -0.06
N GLY A 430 23.93 -5.23 -0.27
CA GLY A 430 23.11 -6.06 -1.16
C GLY A 430 21.66 -6.15 -0.70
N ALA A 431 21.42 -6.36 0.61
CA ALA A 431 20.08 -6.42 1.21
C ALA A 431 19.26 -5.16 0.96
N PHE A 432 19.93 -4.01 1.10
CA PHE A 432 19.32 -2.70 0.87
C PHE A 432 19.46 -2.22 -0.58
N MET A 433 19.76 -3.12 -1.54
CA MET A 433 19.85 -2.86 -2.97
C MET A 433 20.94 -1.85 -3.37
N PHE A 434 22.04 -1.81 -2.62
CA PHE A 434 23.24 -1.04 -2.92
C PHE A 434 24.41 -1.95 -3.32
N GLY A 435 24.13 -3.13 -3.92
CA GLY A 435 25.17 -4.08 -4.33
C GLY A 435 25.92 -3.66 -5.60
N GLY A 436 27.06 -4.31 -5.82
CA GLY A 436 27.88 -4.12 -7.03
C GLY A 436 28.45 -2.70 -7.15
N GLU A 437 28.48 -2.17 -8.36
CA GLU A 437 29.03 -0.84 -8.69
C GLU A 437 28.28 0.33 -8.03
N LEU A 438 27.02 0.12 -7.59
CA LEU A 438 26.26 1.14 -6.88
C LEU A 438 26.90 1.51 -5.56
N ALA A 439 27.52 0.55 -4.84
CA ALA A 439 28.14 0.79 -3.55
C ALA A 439 29.26 1.83 -3.58
N ASP A 440 29.94 1.95 -4.73
CA ASP A 440 31.08 2.84 -4.91
C ASP A 440 30.68 4.22 -5.50
N LYS A 441 29.37 4.44 -5.76
CA LYS A 441 28.86 5.75 -6.19
C LYS A 441 28.73 6.72 -5.02
N PRO A 442 28.92 8.04 -5.26
CA PRO A 442 28.73 9.03 -4.24
C PRO A 442 27.24 9.19 -3.84
N VAL A 443 26.99 9.52 -2.58
CA VAL A 443 25.63 9.75 -2.05
C VAL A 443 24.88 10.84 -2.81
N SER A 444 25.59 11.81 -3.39
CA SER A 444 24.99 12.91 -4.16
C SER A 444 24.15 12.47 -5.35
N VAL A 445 24.46 11.33 -5.97
CA VAL A 445 23.74 10.81 -7.16
C VAL A 445 22.49 10.02 -6.81
N LEU A 446 22.27 9.73 -5.52
CA LEU A 446 21.13 8.96 -5.07
C LEU A 446 19.83 9.74 -5.18
N SER A 447 18.76 9.06 -5.59
CA SER A 447 17.39 9.55 -5.48
C SER A 447 16.97 9.72 -4.01
N GLY A 448 15.89 10.47 -3.75
CA GLY A 448 15.36 10.67 -2.39
C GLY A 448 15.05 9.34 -1.68
N GLY A 449 14.44 8.38 -2.36
CA GLY A 449 14.14 7.06 -1.80
C GLY A 449 15.39 6.22 -1.52
N GLU A 450 16.41 6.30 -2.37
CA GLU A 450 17.68 5.63 -2.12
C GLU A 450 18.43 6.23 -0.93
N ARG A 451 18.40 7.57 -0.77
CA ARG A 451 18.97 8.22 0.42
C ARG A 451 18.23 7.81 1.69
N ALA A 452 16.90 7.71 1.66
CA ALA A 452 16.12 7.23 2.80
C ALA A 452 16.49 5.79 3.17
N ARG A 453 16.64 4.88 2.20
CA ARG A 453 17.12 3.51 2.44
C ARG A 453 18.51 3.48 3.07
N LEU A 454 19.43 4.30 2.56
CA LEU A 454 20.78 4.39 3.12
C LEU A 454 20.76 4.91 4.56
N ALA A 455 19.96 5.93 4.84
CA ALA A 455 19.80 6.47 6.19
C ALA A 455 19.23 5.43 7.17
N ILE A 456 18.25 4.62 6.72
CA ILE A 456 17.72 3.51 7.53
C ILE A 456 18.80 2.45 7.77
N LEU A 457 19.55 2.06 6.74
CA LEU A 457 20.66 1.10 6.91
C LEU A 457 21.67 1.58 7.96
N ILE A 458 22.06 2.84 7.90
CA ILE A 458 22.99 3.45 8.88
C ILE A 458 22.40 3.40 10.28
N LEU A 459 21.11 3.75 10.44
CA LEU A 459 20.43 3.72 11.72
C LEU A 459 20.43 2.32 12.34
N LEU A 460 20.17 1.29 11.53
CA LEU A 460 20.16 -0.10 11.99
C LEU A 460 21.54 -0.60 12.43
N LEU A 461 22.62 0.08 12.06
CA LEU A 461 23.99 -0.21 12.48
C LEU A 461 24.36 0.46 13.80
N GLU A 462 23.55 1.37 14.32
CA GLU A 462 23.76 2.01 15.62
C GLU A 462 23.38 1.04 16.74
N PRO A 463 24.25 0.84 17.76
CA PRO A 463 23.88 0.04 18.92
C PRO A 463 22.85 0.80 19.76
N ALA A 464 21.61 0.37 19.71
CA ALA A 464 20.48 0.99 20.40
C ALA A 464 19.61 -0.06 21.09
N ASN A 465 18.92 0.34 22.17
CA ASN A 465 17.93 -0.50 22.86
C ASN A 465 16.52 0.13 22.85
N LEU A 466 16.41 1.35 22.31
CA LEU A 466 15.15 2.01 21.98
C LEU A 466 15.21 2.53 20.54
N LEU A 467 14.36 2.03 19.67
CA LEU A 467 14.26 2.43 18.28
C LEU A 467 13.00 3.26 18.07
N ILE A 468 13.16 4.47 17.57
CA ILE A 468 12.04 5.37 17.23
C ILE A 468 12.10 5.65 15.74
N LEU A 469 11.05 5.28 15.02
CA LEU A 469 10.94 5.44 13.56
C LEU A 469 9.72 6.31 13.22
N ASP A 470 9.98 7.49 12.67
CA ASP A 470 8.93 8.45 12.24
C ASP A 470 8.77 8.39 10.72
N GLU A 471 7.68 7.78 10.24
CA GLU A 471 7.34 7.52 8.84
C GLU A 471 8.46 6.84 8.04
N PRO A 472 9.01 5.70 8.51
CA PRO A 472 10.15 5.06 7.85
C PRO A 472 9.81 4.43 6.51
N THR A 473 8.53 4.19 6.25
CA THR A 473 8.03 3.53 5.02
C THR A 473 7.87 4.50 3.85
N ASN A 474 7.89 5.81 4.10
CA ASN A 474 7.80 6.81 3.04
C ASN A 474 8.99 6.70 2.09
N HIS A 475 8.71 6.63 0.79
CA HIS A 475 9.71 6.49 -0.28
C HIS A 475 10.45 5.14 -0.33
N LEU A 476 10.11 4.16 0.53
CA LEU A 476 10.63 2.81 0.42
C LEU A 476 9.81 2.00 -0.57
N ASP A 477 10.50 1.23 -1.41
CA ASP A 477 9.85 0.20 -2.21
C ASP A 477 9.42 -1.00 -1.32
N MET A 478 8.54 -1.85 -1.85
CA MET A 478 7.99 -2.96 -1.10
C MET A 478 9.05 -3.91 -0.53
N ARG A 479 10.13 -4.16 -1.29
CA ARG A 479 11.24 -5.02 -0.83
C ARG A 479 11.99 -4.41 0.34
N SER A 480 12.30 -3.11 0.27
CA SER A 480 12.96 -2.40 1.35
C SER A 480 12.09 -2.34 2.61
N LYS A 481 10.76 -2.23 2.45
CA LYS A 481 9.81 -2.33 3.55
C LYS A 481 9.86 -3.72 4.20
N ASP A 482 9.91 -4.80 3.42
CA ASP A 482 10.01 -6.18 3.94
C ASP A 482 11.30 -6.40 4.73
N VAL A 483 12.42 -5.94 4.19
CA VAL A 483 13.73 -6.02 4.89
C VAL A 483 13.69 -5.24 6.21
N LEU A 484 13.13 -4.03 6.20
CA LEU A 484 12.98 -3.23 7.41
C LEU A 484 12.03 -3.89 8.41
N LYS A 485 10.89 -4.42 7.95
CA LYS A 485 9.91 -5.14 8.78
C LYS A 485 10.54 -6.33 9.48
N GLU A 486 11.29 -7.15 8.74
CA GLU A 486 11.99 -8.31 9.29
C GLU A 486 13.10 -7.89 10.27
N ALA A 487 13.83 -6.82 9.96
CA ALA A 487 14.83 -6.28 10.88
C ALA A 487 14.18 -5.86 12.21
N ILE A 488 13.11 -5.06 12.18
CA ILE A 488 12.40 -4.60 13.38
C ILE A 488 11.79 -5.78 14.16
N LYS A 489 11.27 -6.80 13.46
CA LYS A 489 10.72 -8.00 14.08
C LYS A 489 11.76 -8.72 14.94
N ASN A 490 13.00 -8.78 14.44
CA ASN A 490 14.13 -9.41 15.12
C ASN A 490 14.85 -8.49 16.13
N PHE A 491 14.40 -7.24 16.30
CA PHE A 491 14.95 -6.33 17.28
C PHE A 491 14.46 -6.67 18.69
N GLU A 492 15.38 -6.89 19.62
CA GLU A 492 15.07 -7.28 21.00
C GLU A 492 14.75 -6.08 21.93
N GLY A 493 15.02 -4.87 21.47
CA GLY A 493 14.73 -3.63 22.22
C GLY A 493 13.29 -3.15 22.06
N THR A 494 13.01 -2.01 22.67
CA THR A 494 11.71 -1.33 22.56
C THR A 494 11.62 -0.54 21.26
N VAL A 495 10.45 -0.56 20.60
CA VAL A 495 10.23 0.11 19.32
C VAL A 495 9.02 1.01 19.39
N VAL A 496 9.16 2.25 18.93
CA VAL A 496 8.07 3.20 18.70
C VAL A 496 8.01 3.50 17.20
N LEU A 497 6.89 3.15 16.58
CA LEU A 497 6.64 3.34 15.14
C LEU A 497 5.59 4.41 14.93
N VAL A 498 5.90 5.45 14.19
CA VAL A 498 4.91 6.34 13.61
C VAL A 498 4.78 5.97 12.15
N SER A 499 3.66 5.39 11.74
CA SER A 499 3.44 5.01 10.35
C SER A 499 1.96 4.95 10.00
N HIS A 500 1.65 5.22 8.74
CA HIS A 500 0.32 5.08 8.15
C HIS A 500 0.19 3.80 7.30
N ASP A 501 1.26 3.02 7.18
CA ASP A 501 1.30 1.79 6.41
C ASP A 501 0.77 0.62 7.24
N ARG A 502 -0.47 0.20 6.95
CA ARG A 502 -1.18 -0.85 7.69
C ARG A 502 -0.50 -2.22 7.57
N ASP A 503 -0.03 -2.56 6.36
CA ASP A 503 0.67 -3.83 6.11
C ASP A 503 2.03 -3.88 6.81
N PHE A 504 2.72 -2.75 6.87
CA PHE A 504 3.98 -2.65 7.58
C PHE A 504 3.81 -2.83 9.09
N LEU A 505 2.78 -2.21 9.69
CA LEU A 505 2.49 -2.31 11.12
C LEU A 505 1.95 -3.69 11.52
N ASP A 506 1.28 -4.41 10.60
CA ASP A 506 0.70 -5.71 10.87
C ASP A 506 1.73 -6.76 11.27
N GLY A 507 1.49 -7.44 12.39
CA GLY A 507 2.39 -8.44 12.96
C GLY A 507 3.72 -7.88 13.50
N LEU A 508 3.88 -6.53 13.54
CA LEU A 508 5.00 -5.87 14.21
C LEU A 508 4.62 -5.32 15.58
N VAL A 509 3.43 -4.72 15.70
CA VAL A 509 3.02 -4.01 16.90
C VAL A 509 1.94 -4.77 17.66
N GLU A 510 2.05 -4.75 18.99
CA GLU A 510 1.12 -5.41 19.91
C GLU A 510 0.21 -4.40 20.60
N GLN A 511 0.53 -3.12 20.49
CA GLN A 511 -0.25 -2.02 21.08
C GLN A 511 -0.20 -0.80 20.17
N VAL A 512 -1.34 -0.12 20.07
CA VAL A 512 -1.54 1.09 19.27
C VAL A 512 -1.92 2.25 20.18
N TYR A 513 -1.24 3.38 20.06
CA TYR A 513 -1.61 4.64 20.69
C TYR A 513 -2.23 5.56 19.66
N GLU A 514 -3.52 5.83 19.82
CA GLU A 514 -4.27 6.72 18.94
C GLU A 514 -4.17 8.15 19.42
N PHE A 515 -3.73 9.04 18.53
CA PHE A 515 -3.72 10.49 18.73
C PHE A 515 -4.98 11.06 18.08
N SER A 516 -5.97 11.41 18.92
CA SER A 516 -7.27 11.91 18.45
C SER A 516 -7.82 12.97 19.40
N HIS A 517 -8.29 14.09 18.83
CA HIS A 517 -8.92 15.19 19.57
C HIS A 517 -8.08 15.69 20.77
N GLY A 518 -6.77 15.81 20.59
CA GLY A 518 -5.86 16.26 21.64
C GLY A 518 -5.60 15.24 22.76
N LYS A 519 -6.04 13.99 22.62
CA LYS A 519 -5.82 12.90 23.58
C LYS A 519 -4.98 11.79 22.98
N VAL A 520 -4.33 11.03 23.85
CA VAL A 520 -3.58 9.82 23.49
C VAL A 520 -4.28 8.63 24.14
N ILE A 521 -4.86 7.77 23.32
CA ILE A 521 -5.70 6.65 23.76
C ILE A 521 -4.99 5.34 23.45
N PRO A 522 -4.70 4.50 24.45
CA PRO A 522 -4.10 3.19 24.25
C PRO A 522 -5.14 2.16 23.76
N HIS A 523 -4.79 1.40 22.71
CA HIS A 523 -5.54 0.26 22.23
C HIS A 523 -4.65 -0.98 22.29
N LEU A 524 -5.13 -2.03 22.95
CA LEU A 524 -4.48 -3.34 22.98
C LEU A 524 -4.80 -4.09 21.68
N GLY A 525 -3.82 -4.79 21.14
CA GLY A 525 -3.92 -5.51 19.88
C GLY A 525 -3.15 -4.84 18.75
N GLY A 526 -3.16 -5.49 17.58
CA GLY A 526 -2.48 -5.01 16.38
C GLY A 526 -3.25 -3.89 15.67
N ILE A 527 -2.70 -3.45 14.53
CA ILE A 527 -3.31 -2.36 13.74
C ILE A 527 -4.71 -2.72 13.23
N TYR A 528 -4.94 -3.96 12.82
CA TYR A 528 -6.25 -4.38 12.32
C TYR A 528 -7.29 -4.51 13.42
N ASP A 529 -6.91 -4.87 14.66
CA ASP A 529 -7.81 -4.88 15.82
C ASP A 529 -8.27 -3.45 16.13
N TYR A 530 -7.35 -2.49 16.10
CA TYR A 530 -7.65 -1.07 16.24
C TYR A 530 -8.62 -0.58 15.16
N LEU A 531 -8.37 -0.89 13.88
CA LEU A 531 -9.22 -0.47 12.76
C LEU A 531 -10.62 -1.10 12.83
N ALA A 532 -10.71 -2.37 13.21
CA ALA A 532 -11.99 -3.05 13.40
C ALA A 532 -12.83 -2.39 14.50
N LYS A 533 -12.20 -2.08 15.65
CA LYS A 533 -12.87 -1.40 16.77
C LYS A 533 -13.38 -0.02 16.34
N ARG A 534 -12.57 0.74 15.64
CA ARG A 534 -12.93 2.08 15.17
C ARG A 534 -14.07 2.09 14.16
N ARG A 535 -14.12 1.11 13.25
CA ARG A 535 -15.26 0.91 12.35
C ARG A 535 -16.54 0.64 13.10
N MET A 536 -16.51 -0.16 14.16
CA MET A 536 -17.69 -0.41 15.01
C MET A 536 -18.15 0.87 15.72
N GLU A 537 -17.24 1.67 16.25
CA GLU A 537 -17.55 2.95 16.90
C GLU A 537 -18.20 3.94 15.92
N SER A 538 -17.67 4.06 14.69
CA SER A 538 -18.24 4.94 13.66
C SER A 538 -19.64 4.49 13.20
N LEU A 539 -19.90 3.18 13.11
CA LEU A 539 -21.23 2.65 12.81
C LEU A 539 -22.23 2.97 13.94
N HIS A 540 -21.82 2.82 15.19
CA HIS A 540 -22.66 3.20 16.35
C HIS A 540 -22.96 4.70 16.40
N GLU A 541 -22.04 5.56 16.02
CA GLU A 541 -22.27 7.01 15.91
C GLU A 541 -23.26 7.38 14.79
N LEU A 542 -23.27 6.62 13.69
CA LEU A 542 -24.22 6.79 12.58
C LEU A 542 -25.63 6.30 12.93
N GLU A 543 -25.75 5.28 13.77
CA GLU A 543 -27.02 4.70 14.23
C GLU A 543 -27.64 5.48 15.41
N ALA A 544 -26.83 6.31 16.11
CA ALA A 544 -27.36 7.15 17.18
C ALA A 544 -28.31 8.23 16.62
N PRO A 545 -29.59 8.31 17.04
CA PRO A 545 -30.52 9.29 16.51
C PRO A 545 -30.02 10.70 16.86
N LYS A 546 -29.86 11.55 15.82
CA LYS A 546 -29.57 12.99 15.97
C LYS A 546 -30.75 13.66 16.68
N ASN A 547 -30.72 13.68 18.00
CA ASN A 547 -31.67 14.43 18.80
C ASN A 547 -31.32 15.91 18.76
N THR A 548 -31.95 16.63 17.84
CA THR A 548 -32.03 18.09 17.91
C THR A 548 -33.06 18.50 18.95
N GLY A 549 -32.59 18.97 20.08
CA GLY A 549 -33.28 19.95 20.97
C GLY A 549 -34.46 19.47 21.78
N LYS A 550 -34.23 19.17 23.03
CA LYS A 550 -34.78 19.81 24.22
C LYS A 550 -34.51 18.98 25.48
N THR A 551 -33.86 19.62 26.42
CA THR A 551 -33.72 19.20 27.81
C THR A 551 -35.08 18.80 28.44
N THR A 552 -35.19 17.53 28.88
CA THR A 552 -35.91 17.16 30.11
C THR A 552 -35.40 15.79 30.56
N SER A 553 -34.98 15.76 31.79
CA SER A 553 -34.50 14.63 32.55
C SER A 553 -35.56 13.54 32.69
N SER A 554 -35.26 12.32 32.21
CA SER A 554 -35.85 11.11 32.79
C SER A 554 -34.90 9.94 32.60
N ALA A 555 -34.53 9.30 33.69
CA ALA A 555 -33.63 8.15 33.77
C ALA A 555 -34.22 6.96 32.97
N PRO A 556 -33.37 6.17 32.26
CA PRO A 556 -33.85 5.00 31.54
C PRO A 556 -34.20 3.88 32.55
N THR A 557 -35.37 3.30 32.34
CA THR A 557 -35.92 2.19 33.11
C THR A 557 -35.01 0.95 32.99
N LYS A 558 -34.72 0.33 34.13
CA LYS A 558 -33.83 -0.85 34.29
C LYS A 558 -34.27 -2.13 33.57
N SER A 559 -35.34 -2.14 32.78
CA SER A 559 -35.84 -3.31 32.04
C SER A 559 -35.21 -3.49 30.65
N ALA A 560 -34.98 -2.40 29.89
CA ALA A 560 -34.44 -2.48 28.52
C ALA A 560 -32.95 -2.95 28.47
N VAL A 561 -32.16 -2.56 29.47
CA VAL A 561 -30.76 -2.97 29.58
C VAL A 561 -30.58 -4.46 29.91
N LYS A 562 -31.59 -5.07 30.59
CA LYS A 562 -31.58 -6.50 30.92
C LYS A 562 -31.92 -7.38 29.73
N GLU A 563 -32.83 -6.96 28.86
CA GLU A 563 -33.24 -7.71 27.68
C GLU A 563 -32.12 -7.72 26.61
N ASP A 564 -31.44 -6.59 26.44
CA ASP A 564 -30.31 -6.49 25.47
C ASP A 564 -29.09 -7.32 25.95
N TYR A 565 -28.80 -7.30 27.25
CA TYR A 565 -27.74 -8.15 27.84
C TYR A 565 -28.04 -9.66 27.72
N GLN A 566 -29.32 -10.05 27.86
CA GLN A 566 -29.73 -11.44 27.69
C GLN A 566 -29.63 -11.88 26.22
N ALA A 567 -30.08 -11.04 25.28
CA ALA A 567 -29.97 -11.31 23.85
C ALA A 567 -28.50 -11.42 23.37
N GLN A 568 -27.63 -10.58 23.91
CA GLN A 568 -26.19 -10.62 23.60
C GLN A 568 -25.51 -11.88 24.18
N LYS A 569 -25.93 -12.30 25.39
CA LYS A 569 -25.45 -13.54 26.02
C LYS A 569 -25.93 -14.80 25.30
N GLU A 570 -27.15 -14.79 24.76
CA GLU A 570 -27.67 -15.89 23.94
C GLU A 570 -26.95 -15.99 22.58
N ARG A 571 -26.71 -14.88 21.91
CA ARG A 571 -25.92 -14.84 20.66
C ARG A 571 -24.50 -15.36 20.88
N ALA A 572 -23.82 -14.90 21.92
CA ALA A 572 -22.48 -15.38 22.28
C ALA A 572 -22.46 -16.90 22.64
N ARG A 573 -23.56 -17.42 23.23
CA ARG A 573 -23.69 -18.85 23.51
C ARG A 573 -23.95 -19.66 22.24
N GLN A 574 -24.73 -19.14 21.31
CA GLN A 574 -24.99 -19.76 20.01
C GLN A 574 -23.71 -19.82 19.16
N GLN A 575 -22.95 -18.74 19.15
CA GLN A 575 -21.67 -18.66 18.42
C GLN A 575 -20.65 -19.66 18.96
N ARG A 576 -20.48 -19.76 20.30
CA ARG A 576 -19.59 -20.76 20.91
C ARG A 576 -20.04 -22.22 20.67
N ASN A 577 -21.34 -22.44 20.54
CA ASN A 577 -21.84 -23.79 20.22
C ASN A 577 -21.58 -24.14 18.75
N LEU A 578 -21.67 -23.18 17.84
CA LEU A 578 -21.31 -23.34 16.43
C LEU A 578 -19.81 -23.57 16.27
N GLU A 579 -18.95 -22.81 16.97
CA GLU A 579 -17.49 -23.00 16.97
C GLU A 579 -17.08 -24.40 17.45
N LYS A 580 -17.71 -24.90 18.53
CA LYS A 580 -17.45 -26.27 19.02
C LYS A 580 -17.90 -27.34 18.03
N ALA A 581 -19.05 -27.14 17.38
CA ALA A 581 -19.54 -28.08 16.39
C ALA A 581 -18.64 -28.13 15.15
N THR A 582 -18.10 -27.00 14.70
CA THR A 582 -17.11 -26.93 13.61
C THR A 582 -15.80 -27.63 14.01
N GLU A 583 -15.30 -27.41 15.22
CA GLU A 583 -14.07 -28.05 15.71
C GLU A 583 -14.21 -29.60 15.80
N GLU A 584 -15.40 -30.11 16.19
CA GLU A 584 -15.68 -31.54 16.18
C GLU A 584 -15.70 -32.15 14.77
N ILE A 585 -16.26 -31.42 13.79
CA ILE A 585 -16.29 -31.85 12.40
C ILE A 585 -14.86 -31.82 11.80
N GLU A 586 -14.04 -30.80 12.11
CA GLU A 586 -12.63 -30.73 11.69
C GLU A 586 -11.81 -31.91 12.23
N LYS A 587 -11.97 -32.27 13.49
CA LYS A 587 -11.31 -33.45 14.07
C LYS A 587 -11.71 -34.73 13.37
N LYS A 588 -12.99 -34.83 12.97
CA LYS A 588 -13.51 -35.98 12.23
C LYS A 588 -12.94 -36.04 10.81
N VAL A 589 -12.85 -34.91 10.11
CA VAL A 589 -12.21 -34.82 8.78
C VAL A 589 -10.74 -35.26 8.89
N ALA A 590 -9.97 -34.69 9.81
CA ALA A 590 -8.56 -35.00 10.00
C ALA A 590 -8.33 -36.51 10.32
N SER A 591 -9.22 -37.14 11.12
CA SER A 591 -9.11 -38.58 11.40
C SER A 591 -9.38 -39.44 10.18
N LEU A 592 -10.35 -39.07 9.33
CA LEU A 592 -10.67 -39.76 8.09
C LEU A 592 -9.58 -39.59 7.03
N GLU A 593 -8.93 -38.43 6.96
CA GLU A 593 -7.77 -38.20 6.09
C GLU A 593 -6.57 -39.07 6.49
N GLN A 594 -6.29 -39.18 7.80
CA GLN A 594 -5.22 -40.07 8.29
C GLN A 594 -5.51 -41.53 7.97
N GLU A 595 -6.76 -41.96 8.13
CA GLU A 595 -7.17 -43.33 7.82
C GLU A 595 -7.07 -43.62 6.31
N LEU A 596 -7.42 -42.65 5.47
CA LEU A 596 -7.32 -42.75 4.01
C LEU A 596 -5.85 -42.81 3.56
N THR A 597 -4.97 -42.00 4.14
CA THR A 597 -3.51 -42.01 3.88
C THR A 597 -2.90 -43.39 4.30
N ARG A 598 -3.36 -43.96 5.40
CA ARG A 598 -2.93 -45.28 5.84
C ARG A 598 -3.36 -46.35 4.83
N LEU A 599 -4.61 -46.33 4.40
CA LEU A 599 -5.15 -47.30 3.42
C LEU A 599 -4.46 -47.15 2.04
N GLU A 600 -4.11 -45.92 1.62
CA GLU A 600 -3.31 -45.68 0.41
C GLU A 600 -1.90 -46.28 0.51
N GLY A 601 -1.27 -46.16 1.69
CA GLY A 601 0.01 -46.82 1.96
C GLY A 601 -0.08 -48.35 1.89
N GLU A 602 -1.14 -48.93 2.44
CA GLU A 602 -1.39 -50.39 2.39
C GLU A 602 -1.74 -50.88 0.97
N LEU A 603 -2.48 -50.08 0.18
CA LEU A 603 -2.82 -50.37 -1.22
C LEU A 603 -1.62 -50.24 -2.17
N SER A 604 -0.58 -49.50 -1.79
CA SER A 604 0.66 -49.30 -2.58
C SER A 604 1.66 -50.48 -2.40
N ALA A 605 1.35 -51.51 -1.59
CA ALA A 605 2.23 -52.64 -1.37
C ALA A 605 2.32 -53.53 -2.63
N PRO A 606 3.54 -53.88 -3.10
CA PRO A 606 3.71 -54.76 -4.26
C PRO A 606 3.28 -56.20 -3.91
N ASN A 607 2.16 -56.69 -4.47
CA ASN A 607 1.53 -58.04 -4.39
C ASN A 607 0.14 -58.07 -3.74
N LEU A 608 -0.63 -57.00 -3.80
CA LEU A 608 -2.01 -57.04 -3.31
C LEU A 608 -2.93 -57.76 -4.31
N PRO A 609 -3.77 -58.71 -3.86
CA PRO A 609 -4.78 -59.37 -4.72
C PRO A 609 -5.82 -58.33 -5.21
N ILE A 610 -6.27 -58.49 -6.45
CA ILE A 610 -7.26 -57.58 -7.10
C ILE A 610 -8.60 -57.59 -6.34
N ASP A 611 -8.94 -58.62 -5.59
CA ASP A 611 -10.16 -58.75 -4.78
C ASP A 611 -9.93 -58.45 -3.28
N SER A 612 -8.92 -57.67 -2.94
CA SER A 612 -8.65 -57.34 -1.53
C SER A 612 -9.78 -56.49 -0.92
N PRO A 613 -10.26 -56.84 0.29
CA PRO A 613 -11.28 -56.05 1.00
C PRO A 613 -10.86 -54.60 1.27
N LEU A 614 -9.56 -54.28 1.20
CA LEU A 614 -8.99 -52.94 1.38
C LEU A 614 -9.52 -51.93 0.35
N TYR A 615 -9.83 -52.36 -0.89
CA TYR A 615 -10.45 -51.47 -1.88
C TYR A 615 -11.84 -51.01 -1.46
N ASN A 616 -12.64 -51.89 -0.85
CA ASN A 616 -13.96 -51.53 -0.34
C ASN A 616 -13.88 -50.66 0.90
N GLU A 617 -12.88 -50.84 1.76
CA GLU A 617 -12.63 -50.02 2.93
C GLU A 617 -12.19 -48.61 2.48
N TYR A 618 -11.31 -48.53 1.51
CA TYR A 618 -10.89 -47.25 0.93
C TYR A 618 -12.07 -46.44 0.35
N ASP A 619 -12.90 -47.11 -0.49
CA ASP A 619 -14.08 -46.47 -1.08
C ASP A 619 -15.12 -46.01 -0.03
N THR A 620 -15.29 -46.80 1.03
CA THR A 620 -16.22 -46.45 2.12
C THR A 620 -15.69 -45.29 2.96
N THR A 621 -14.38 -45.25 3.24
CA THR A 621 -13.72 -44.18 3.98
C THR A 621 -13.72 -42.88 3.17
N ARG A 622 -13.45 -42.96 1.87
CA ARG A 622 -13.52 -41.82 0.95
C ARG A 622 -14.92 -41.18 0.91
N LYS A 623 -15.98 -42.01 0.80
CA LYS A 623 -17.36 -41.53 0.85
C LYS A 623 -17.75 -40.92 2.20
N LYS A 624 -17.15 -41.39 3.31
CA LYS A 624 -17.33 -40.75 4.64
C LYS A 624 -16.62 -39.41 4.72
N LEU A 625 -15.42 -39.30 4.14
CA LEU A 625 -14.66 -38.03 4.07
C LEU A 625 -15.42 -36.98 3.25
N ASP A 626 -15.91 -37.35 2.06
CA ASP A 626 -16.70 -36.43 1.21
C ASP A 626 -17.94 -35.91 1.93
N LYS A 627 -18.64 -36.75 2.70
CA LYS A 627 -19.79 -36.30 3.52
C LYS A 627 -19.36 -35.39 4.65
N ALA A 628 -18.26 -35.68 5.33
CA ALA A 628 -17.76 -34.87 6.43
C ALA A 628 -17.30 -33.49 5.92
N MET A 629 -16.70 -33.40 4.73
CA MET A 629 -16.33 -32.15 4.09
C MET A 629 -17.56 -31.27 3.74
N ILE A 630 -18.62 -31.86 3.21
CA ILE A 630 -19.89 -31.14 2.94
C ILE A 630 -20.52 -30.65 4.25
N GLU A 631 -20.45 -31.44 5.33
CA GLU A 631 -20.93 -31.02 6.66
C GLU A 631 -20.09 -29.86 7.20
N TRP A 632 -18.78 -29.90 7.00
CA TRP A 632 -17.84 -28.85 7.39
C TRP A 632 -18.10 -27.53 6.64
N GLU A 633 -18.24 -27.58 5.31
CA GLU A 633 -18.57 -26.41 4.49
C GLU A 633 -19.88 -25.72 4.95
N ARG A 634 -20.92 -26.52 5.25
CA ARG A 634 -22.20 -26.00 5.77
C ARG A 634 -22.08 -25.39 7.18
N ALA A 635 -21.20 -25.94 8.01
CA ALA A 635 -20.94 -25.40 9.34
C ALA A 635 -20.17 -24.08 9.27
N MET A 636 -19.16 -24.00 8.39
CA MET A 636 -18.41 -22.75 8.11
C MET A 636 -19.29 -21.66 7.51
N GLU A 637 -20.21 -21.99 6.60
CA GLU A 637 -21.17 -21.04 6.04
C GLU A 637 -22.13 -20.46 7.12
N LYS A 638 -22.48 -21.26 8.13
CA LYS A 638 -23.28 -20.79 9.26
C LYS A 638 -22.50 -19.95 10.26
N LEU A 639 -21.18 -20.13 10.34
CA LEU A 639 -20.27 -19.37 11.18
C LEU A 639 -19.94 -18.01 10.56
N SER A 640 -19.98 -17.91 9.21
CA SER A 640 -19.71 -16.69 8.45
C SER A 640 -20.94 -15.77 8.28
N LYS A 641 -22.13 -16.25 8.61
CA LYS A 641 -23.39 -15.47 8.63
C LYS A 641 -23.74 -15.05 10.06
#